data_178d8083971a0473ebf94be44e94a82d
#
_entry.id   178d8083971a0473ebf94be44e94a82d
#
_cell.length_a   1.000
_cell.length_b   1.000
_cell.length_c   1.000
_cell.angle_alpha   90.00
_cell.angle_beta   90.00
_cell.angle_gamma   90.00
#
_symmetry.space_group_name_H-M   'P 1'
#
loop_
_entity.id
_entity.type
_entity.pdbx_description
1 polymer ?
#
loop_
_entity_poly.entity_id
_entity_poly.type
_entity_poly.pdbx_seq_one_letter_code
_entity_poly.pdbx_strand_id
1 'polypeptide(L)'
;MADFRSLYRHGFARVAACTTRSHPADPARNAQGILALARSCDEAGAAVAVFPELCVSAYAIEDLFLQVTVLDAVEAAIARLVAESEGLRPVLVVGAPLRWGHRLYNCALAIHRGRVLGVVPKSFLPNYREFYEKRHFASGAGIAGETIRIGGLDAPFGTDLLFSAEDVPHLVLGIEVCEDLWVPASPGTDAALAGATVLANLSGSPITVGRAESRAMLTRAASMRCLCAYVYAAAGTGESTTDLSWDGQTSIDENGVRLAEGPRFSAEPVMTLADIDLGLLAQERLQAGSFDDSGRGRALTYRRIPFRLAPPAGDLGLMRRLERFPFVPADPGRLAQDCYEAYNIQVAGLAQRLEATGTKRVVIGVSGGLDSTHALIVVAKALDRLGLPRTNILAYTLPGFATSEGTKANAHALMAALGTTAREIDIREAATVMLTAMDHPFGRGEPVYDVTFENVQAGLRTDYLFRLANQNGAIVIGTGDLSELALGWCTYGVGDQMSHYGVNAGVPKTLIQHLIRWVIGTGQFAPEVGATLAAILDTEISPELVPVAAGAKPQSTQGVIGPYALQDFNLFYTLRYGFPPSKIAFLALHAWGNAGAGAWPPDFPEPERGAYDLPEIRRWLGVFLKRFFGFSQFKRSALPNGPKVSAGGALSPRGDWRAPSDGSAEPWLAELARNVPET
;
A
#
# COMPACT_ATOMS: atom_id res chain seq x y z
N MET A 1 29.32 -3.52 -2.97
CA MET A 1 27.88 -3.79 -2.79
C MET A 1 27.12 -2.49 -3.01
N ALA A 2 25.91 -2.51 -3.56
CA ALA A 2 25.10 -1.31 -3.67
C ALA A 2 24.79 -0.76 -2.26
N ASP A 3 24.69 0.56 -2.13
CA ASP A 3 24.33 1.24 -0.89
C ASP A 3 22.95 0.70 -0.37
N PHE A 4 22.80 0.61 0.94
CA PHE A 4 21.50 0.26 1.55
C PHE A 4 20.40 1.22 1.11
N ARG A 5 20.72 2.47 0.87
CA ARG A 5 19.78 3.52 0.43
C ARG A 5 19.45 3.48 -1.06
N SER A 6 20.08 2.61 -1.86
CA SER A 6 19.73 2.47 -3.27
C SER A 6 18.35 1.82 -3.44
N LEU A 7 17.42 2.52 -4.08
CA LEU A 7 16.05 2.04 -4.32
C LEU A 7 16.05 0.74 -5.17
N TYR A 8 16.98 0.62 -6.13
CA TYR A 8 17.09 -0.58 -6.97
C TYR A 8 17.45 -1.84 -6.18
N ARG A 9 18.17 -1.71 -5.06
CA ARG A 9 18.49 -2.83 -4.17
C ARG A 9 17.25 -3.41 -3.49
N HIS A 10 16.21 -2.59 -3.30
CA HIS A 10 14.98 -2.98 -2.61
C HIS A 10 13.83 -3.32 -3.58
N GLY A 11 14.14 -3.56 -4.86
CA GLY A 11 13.17 -3.97 -5.86
C GLY A 11 12.31 -2.84 -6.39
N PHE A 12 12.77 -1.59 -6.28
CA PHE A 12 12.17 -0.46 -6.98
C PHE A 12 12.88 -0.18 -8.30
N ALA A 13 12.20 0.52 -9.19
CA ALA A 13 12.78 1.10 -10.39
C ALA A 13 12.16 2.47 -10.64
N ARG A 14 13.01 3.46 -10.97
CA ARG A 14 12.54 4.79 -11.37
C ARG A 14 12.13 4.77 -12.83
N VAL A 15 10.95 5.30 -13.15
CA VAL A 15 10.45 5.43 -14.52
C VAL A 15 10.02 6.86 -14.80
N ALA A 16 10.06 7.26 -16.07
CA ALA A 16 9.71 8.58 -16.53
C ALA A 16 8.63 8.52 -17.61
N ALA A 17 7.59 9.36 -17.48
CA ALA A 17 6.66 9.72 -18.53
C ALA A 17 7.01 11.15 -19.01
N CYS A 18 7.33 11.29 -20.29
CA CYS A 18 7.89 12.51 -20.85
C CYS A 18 6.99 13.09 -21.94
N THR A 19 6.92 14.42 -22.05
CA THR A 19 6.41 15.09 -23.24
C THR A 19 7.29 16.26 -23.60
N THR A 20 7.68 16.35 -24.86
CA THR A 20 8.49 17.44 -25.41
C THR A 20 7.60 18.40 -26.19
N ARG A 21 8.10 19.60 -26.47
CA ARG A 21 7.48 20.45 -27.48
C ARG A 21 7.62 19.80 -28.85
N SER A 22 6.50 19.53 -29.51
CA SER A 22 6.45 18.98 -30.85
C SER A 22 6.78 20.07 -31.92
N HIS A 23 7.43 19.67 -33.00
CA HIS A 23 7.69 20.45 -34.19
C HIS A 23 7.15 19.65 -35.39
N PRO A 24 5.96 19.96 -35.92
CA PRO A 24 5.30 19.19 -36.97
C PRO A 24 6.21 19.05 -38.22
N ALA A 25 6.45 17.80 -38.65
CA ALA A 25 7.28 17.42 -39.77
C ALA A 25 8.75 17.90 -39.70
N ASP A 26 9.26 18.18 -38.48
CA ASP A 26 10.68 18.46 -38.22
C ASP A 26 11.30 17.41 -37.30
N PRO A 27 11.63 16.20 -37.81
CA PRO A 27 12.18 15.11 -37.03
C PRO A 27 13.49 15.43 -36.34
N ALA A 28 14.34 16.26 -36.98
CA ALA A 28 15.65 16.62 -36.42
C ALA A 28 15.52 17.44 -35.15
N ARG A 29 14.57 18.37 -35.12
CA ARG A 29 14.28 19.20 -33.95
C ARG A 29 13.56 18.45 -32.84
N ASN A 30 12.65 17.56 -33.22
CA ASN A 30 11.98 16.66 -32.27
C ASN A 30 12.98 15.72 -31.58
N ALA A 31 13.90 15.09 -32.35
CA ALA A 31 14.96 14.25 -31.78
C ALA A 31 15.85 15.02 -30.79
N GLN A 32 16.18 16.30 -31.08
CA GLN A 32 16.93 17.14 -30.17
C GLN A 32 16.19 17.33 -28.81
N GLY A 33 14.88 17.59 -28.84
CA GLY A 33 14.05 17.73 -27.65
C GLY A 33 13.96 16.42 -26.86
N ILE A 34 13.79 15.30 -27.55
CA ILE A 34 13.76 13.96 -26.94
C ILE A 34 15.07 13.67 -26.24
N LEU A 35 16.22 13.91 -26.88
CA LEU A 35 17.56 13.69 -26.31
C LEU A 35 17.83 14.58 -25.10
N ALA A 36 17.37 15.83 -25.11
CA ALA A 36 17.54 16.71 -23.97
C ALA A 36 16.81 16.13 -22.73
N LEU A 37 15.56 15.69 -22.87
CA LEU A 37 14.82 15.08 -21.79
C LEU A 37 15.39 13.70 -21.40
N ALA A 38 15.87 12.91 -22.36
CA ALA A 38 16.50 11.62 -22.09
C ALA A 38 17.73 11.74 -21.20
N ARG A 39 18.54 12.80 -21.38
CA ARG A 39 19.68 13.11 -20.49
C ARG A 39 19.20 13.45 -19.09
N SER A 40 18.15 14.26 -18.95
CA SER A 40 17.56 14.55 -17.64
C SER A 40 17.01 13.29 -16.97
N CYS A 41 16.42 12.35 -17.72
CA CYS A 41 15.99 11.04 -17.20
C CYS A 41 17.17 10.20 -16.73
N ASP A 42 18.30 10.24 -17.46
CA ASP A 42 19.52 9.53 -17.05
C ASP A 42 20.13 10.10 -15.77
N GLU A 43 20.22 11.42 -15.67
CA GLU A 43 20.68 12.14 -14.48
C GLU A 43 19.79 11.83 -13.26
N ALA A 44 18.47 11.73 -13.47
CA ALA A 44 17.52 11.32 -12.45
C ALA A 44 17.62 9.82 -12.08
N GLY A 45 18.38 9.03 -12.81
CA GLY A 45 18.55 7.60 -12.58
C GLY A 45 17.38 6.75 -13.06
N ALA A 46 16.61 7.19 -14.04
CA ALA A 46 15.47 6.43 -14.58
C ALA A 46 15.93 5.16 -15.32
N ALA A 47 15.12 4.11 -15.25
CA ALA A 47 15.28 2.86 -15.98
C ALA A 47 14.61 2.90 -17.36
N VAL A 48 13.47 3.58 -17.45
CA VAL A 48 12.65 3.69 -18.66
C VAL A 48 12.17 5.13 -18.79
N ALA A 49 12.21 5.68 -20.00
CA ALA A 49 11.66 6.97 -20.36
C ALA A 49 10.71 6.81 -21.55
N VAL A 50 9.42 7.10 -21.33
CA VAL A 50 8.36 6.93 -22.33
C VAL A 50 7.99 8.29 -22.90
N PHE A 51 8.05 8.41 -24.22
CA PHE A 51 7.70 9.60 -24.98
C PHE A 51 6.39 9.39 -25.76
N PRO A 52 5.73 10.46 -26.26
CA PRO A 52 4.45 10.36 -26.95
C PRO A 52 4.51 9.54 -28.25
N GLU A 53 3.34 9.10 -28.69
CA GLU A 53 3.10 8.51 -29.99
C GLU A 53 3.56 9.44 -31.12
N LEU A 54 4.27 8.89 -32.12
CA LEU A 54 4.80 9.62 -33.28
C LEU A 54 5.63 10.87 -32.93
N CYS A 55 6.18 10.95 -31.72
CA CYS A 55 6.91 12.13 -31.24
C CYS A 55 8.13 12.51 -32.09
N VAL A 56 8.66 11.59 -32.90
CA VAL A 56 9.79 11.89 -33.82
C VAL A 56 9.32 12.75 -34.97
N SER A 57 8.12 12.56 -35.52
CA SER A 57 7.52 13.32 -36.61
C SER A 57 6.58 14.44 -36.19
N ALA A 58 6.08 14.42 -34.99
CA ALA A 58 4.80 14.89 -34.49
C ALA A 58 3.64 14.00 -34.96
N TYR A 59 2.52 14.00 -34.16
CA TYR A 59 1.33 13.21 -34.43
C TYR A 59 0.45 13.84 -35.51
N ALA A 60 0.23 15.15 -35.44
CA ALA A 60 -0.70 15.87 -36.29
C ALA A 60 -0.03 16.48 -37.52
N ILE A 61 0.45 15.63 -38.46
CA ILE A 61 1.12 16.06 -39.71
C ILE A 61 0.38 15.59 -40.97
N GLU A 62 -0.79 15.00 -40.84
CA GLU A 62 -1.70 14.68 -41.94
C GLU A 62 -1.05 13.85 -43.04
N ASP A 63 -1.35 14.19 -44.30
CA ASP A 63 -0.77 13.53 -45.50
C ASP A 63 0.74 13.70 -45.65
N LEU A 64 1.40 14.51 -44.79
CA LEU A 64 2.85 14.59 -44.77
C LEU A 64 3.49 13.26 -44.33
N PHE A 65 2.77 12.38 -43.67
CA PHE A 65 3.23 11.00 -43.45
C PHE A 65 3.51 10.22 -44.73
N LEU A 66 2.94 10.60 -45.86
CA LEU A 66 3.12 9.96 -47.14
C LEU A 66 4.24 10.61 -47.98
N GLN A 67 4.95 11.60 -47.42
CA GLN A 67 6.07 12.27 -48.09
C GLN A 67 7.38 11.57 -47.82
N VAL A 68 8.04 11.06 -48.85
CA VAL A 68 9.31 10.31 -48.73
C VAL A 68 10.36 11.13 -47.99
N THR A 69 10.49 12.43 -48.28
CA THR A 69 11.42 13.32 -47.59
C THR A 69 11.21 13.38 -46.08
N VAL A 70 9.97 13.36 -45.61
CA VAL A 70 9.67 13.36 -44.19
C VAL A 70 10.04 12.00 -43.55
N LEU A 71 9.73 10.90 -44.23
CA LEU A 71 10.07 9.57 -43.76
C LEU A 71 11.61 9.33 -43.71
N ASP A 72 12.35 9.85 -44.70
CA ASP A 72 13.81 9.77 -44.68
C ASP A 72 14.42 10.63 -43.57
N ALA A 73 13.84 11.80 -43.28
CA ALA A 73 14.21 12.63 -42.14
C ALA A 73 13.91 11.95 -40.79
N VAL A 74 12.79 11.20 -40.68
CA VAL A 74 12.46 10.36 -39.48
C VAL A 74 13.52 9.28 -39.28
N GLU A 75 13.91 8.56 -40.33
CA GLU A 75 14.97 7.53 -40.25
C GLU A 75 16.29 8.12 -39.79
N ALA A 76 16.68 9.31 -40.33
CA ALA A 76 17.90 10.03 -39.93
C ALA A 76 17.82 10.49 -38.44
N ALA A 77 16.67 10.95 -38.01
CA ALA A 77 16.43 11.34 -36.60
C ALA A 77 16.52 10.13 -35.65
N ILE A 78 15.97 8.98 -36.02
CA ILE A 78 16.09 7.73 -35.25
C ILE A 78 17.57 7.31 -35.19
N ALA A 79 18.33 7.34 -36.30
CA ALA A 79 19.74 7.01 -36.29
C ALA A 79 20.52 7.89 -35.29
N ARG A 80 20.19 9.19 -35.23
CA ARG A 80 20.74 10.11 -34.25
C ARG A 80 20.36 9.75 -32.81
N LEU A 81 19.07 9.45 -32.53
CA LEU A 81 18.61 9.01 -31.23
C LEU A 81 19.36 7.75 -30.77
N VAL A 82 19.53 6.77 -31.64
CA VAL A 82 20.28 5.54 -31.37
C VAL A 82 21.75 5.89 -31.02
N ALA A 83 22.45 6.64 -31.88
CA ALA A 83 23.84 6.98 -31.62
C ALA A 83 24.05 7.75 -30.31
N GLU A 84 23.25 8.79 -30.06
CA GLU A 84 23.38 9.61 -28.85
C GLU A 84 22.85 8.89 -27.56
N SER A 85 22.15 7.78 -27.70
CA SER A 85 21.72 6.95 -26.55
C SER A 85 22.83 6.05 -26.01
N GLU A 86 23.98 5.93 -26.65
CA GLU A 86 25.07 5.02 -26.23
C GLU A 86 25.51 5.25 -24.78
N GLY A 87 25.61 6.51 -24.37
CA GLY A 87 25.95 6.89 -22.98
C GLY A 87 24.80 6.93 -21.99
N LEU A 88 23.56 6.72 -22.44
CA LEU A 88 22.39 6.87 -21.61
C LEU A 88 21.94 5.53 -21.02
N ARG A 89 21.52 5.55 -19.75
CA ARG A 89 21.04 4.37 -19.02
C ARG A 89 19.60 3.97 -19.35
N PRO A 90 18.62 4.91 -19.41
CA PRO A 90 17.23 4.51 -19.59
C PRO A 90 16.97 3.84 -20.94
N VAL A 91 16.02 2.90 -20.96
CA VAL A 91 15.38 2.48 -22.20
C VAL A 91 14.50 3.65 -22.66
N LEU A 92 14.79 4.22 -23.83
CA LEU A 92 13.98 5.26 -24.46
C LEU A 92 12.87 4.59 -25.28
N VAL A 93 11.62 4.88 -24.98
CA VAL A 93 10.47 4.41 -25.76
C VAL A 93 9.91 5.59 -26.53
N VAL A 94 10.15 5.60 -27.85
CA VAL A 94 9.83 6.73 -28.73
C VAL A 94 8.91 6.32 -29.88
N GLY A 95 7.95 7.19 -30.25
CA GLY A 95 7.01 6.96 -31.34
C GLY A 95 7.51 7.47 -32.68
N ALA A 96 7.40 6.68 -33.75
CA ALA A 96 7.77 7.09 -35.10
C ALA A 96 6.96 6.33 -36.18
N PRO A 97 6.69 6.98 -37.37
CA PRO A 97 6.17 6.30 -38.54
C PRO A 97 7.29 5.53 -39.23
N LEU A 98 7.13 4.24 -39.46
CA LEU A 98 8.12 3.38 -40.09
C LEU A 98 7.58 2.59 -41.28
N ARG A 99 8.38 2.52 -42.36
CA ARG A 99 8.10 1.68 -43.52
C ARG A 99 8.53 0.23 -43.25
N TRP A 100 7.61 -0.70 -43.47
CA TRP A 100 7.92 -2.14 -43.48
C TRP A 100 7.16 -2.84 -44.62
N GLY A 101 7.86 -3.60 -45.43
CA GLY A 101 7.31 -4.10 -46.69
C GLY A 101 6.82 -2.96 -47.61
N HIS A 102 5.53 -3.01 -47.93
CA HIS A 102 4.89 -1.99 -48.79
C HIS A 102 3.93 -1.07 -48.01
N ARG A 103 4.07 -1.00 -46.70
CA ARG A 103 3.13 -0.30 -45.81
C ARG A 103 3.87 0.60 -44.83
N LEU A 104 3.15 1.62 -44.36
CA LEU A 104 3.60 2.48 -43.28
C LEU A 104 2.92 2.03 -41.96
N TYR A 105 3.66 2.00 -40.89
CA TYR A 105 3.18 1.62 -39.55
C TYR A 105 3.47 2.73 -38.53
N ASN A 106 2.51 2.94 -37.65
CA ASN A 106 2.71 3.74 -36.46
C ASN A 106 3.40 2.85 -35.40
N CYS A 107 4.61 3.17 -35.02
CA CYS A 107 5.47 2.29 -34.24
C CYS A 107 6.00 2.95 -32.98
N ALA A 108 6.19 2.15 -31.94
CA ALA A 108 7.00 2.47 -30.79
C ALA A 108 8.35 1.73 -30.88
N LEU A 109 9.46 2.44 -30.70
CA LEU A 109 10.79 1.88 -30.68
C LEU A 109 11.32 1.86 -29.25
N ALA A 110 11.88 0.74 -28.80
CA ALA A 110 12.68 0.65 -27.60
C ALA A 110 14.17 0.81 -27.97
N ILE A 111 14.77 1.92 -27.55
CA ILE A 111 16.17 2.25 -27.83
C ILE A 111 16.97 2.21 -26.53
N HIS A 112 18.11 1.56 -26.54
CA HIS A 112 18.96 1.46 -25.35
C HIS A 112 20.44 1.33 -25.74
N ARG A 113 21.26 2.22 -25.22
CA ARG A 113 22.72 2.18 -25.34
C ARG A 113 23.21 1.92 -26.76
N GLY A 114 22.81 2.78 -27.69
CA GLY A 114 23.27 2.71 -29.09
C GLY A 114 22.58 1.61 -29.93
N ARG A 115 21.50 0.99 -29.43
CA ARG A 115 20.80 -0.11 -30.12
C ARG A 115 19.30 0.08 -30.10
N VAL A 116 18.63 -0.31 -31.18
CA VAL A 116 17.20 -0.57 -31.19
C VAL A 116 16.99 -1.98 -30.67
N LEU A 117 16.40 -2.11 -29.47
CA LEU A 117 16.07 -3.41 -28.88
C LEU A 117 14.92 -4.11 -29.62
N GLY A 118 13.98 -3.32 -30.13
CA GLY A 118 12.85 -3.81 -30.91
C GLY A 118 11.87 -2.70 -31.22
N VAL A 119 10.93 -3.03 -32.11
CA VAL A 119 9.89 -2.11 -32.62
C VAL A 119 8.54 -2.77 -32.52
N VAL A 120 7.60 -2.09 -31.85
CA VAL A 120 6.24 -2.55 -31.64
C VAL A 120 5.28 -1.71 -32.49
N PRO A 121 4.64 -2.26 -33.53
CA PRO A 121 3.65 -1.57 -34.33
C PRO A 121 2.31 -1.50 -33.59
N LYS A 122 1.60 -0.37 -33.73
CA LYS A 122 0.25 -0.16 -33.20
C LYS A 122 -0.73 -1.19 -33.76
N SER A 123 -1.47 -1.88 -32.88
CA SER A 123 -2.40 -2.92 -33.26
C SER A 123 -3.73 -2.35 -33.72
N PHE A 124 -4.30 -1.40 -33.01
CA PHE A 124 -5.62 -0.84 -33.27
C PHE A 124 -5.52 0.62 -33.72
N LEU A 125 -6.01 0.87 -34.92
CA LEU A 125 -5.98 2.19 -35.56
C LEU A 125 -7.36 2.85 -35.41
N PRO A 126 -7.51 3.94 -34.64
CA PRO A 126 -8.76 4.67 -34.56
C PRO A 126 -9.14 5.25 -35.93
N ASN A 127 -10.39 5.03 -36.32
CA ASN A 127 -10.93 5.52 -37.59
C ASN A 127 -12.39 5.90 -37.43
N TYR A 128 -12.64 6.82 -36.49
CA TYR A 128 -13.95 7.35 -36.12
C TYR A 128 -13.80 8.78 -35.60
N ARG A 129 -14.86 9.60 -35.74
CA ARG A 129 -14.87 11.01 -35.34
C ARG A 129 -13.67 11.78 -35.94
N GLU A 130 -12.83 12.35 -35.07
CA GLU A 130 -11.62 13.10 -35.43
C GLU A 130 -10.46 12.21 -35.91
N PHE A 131 -10.55 10.89 -35.75
CA PHE A 131 -9.48 9.97 -36.11
C PHE A 131 -9.67 9.32 -37.47
N TYR A 132 -8.60 9.25 -38.25
CA TYR A 132 -8.55 8.60 -39.56
C TYR A 132 -7.19 7.94 -39.85
N GLU A 133 -6.61 7.29 -38.83
CA GLU A 133 -5.27 6.69 -38.93
C GLU A 133 -5.16 5.60 -40.02
N LYS A 134 -6.25 4.92 -40.37
CA LYS A 134 -6.28 3.95 -41.48
C LYS A 134 -6.00 4.57 -42.84
N ARG A 135 -6.07 5.90 -43.00
CA ARG A 135 -5.65 6.60 -44.21
C ARG A 135 -4.14 6.47 -44.43
N HIS A 136 -3.36 6.49 -43.34
CA HIS A 136 -1.90 6.57 -43.42
C HIS A 136 -1.23 5.25 -43.03
N PHE A 137 -1.77 4.54 -42.04
CA PHE A 137 -1.11 3.43 -41.38
C PHE A 137 -1.81 2.09 -41.60
N ALA A 138 -1.01 1.01 -41.59
CA ALA A 138 -1.46 -0.36 -41.51
C ALA A 138 -1.50 -0.81 -40.02
N SER A 139 -2.43 -1.71 -39.73
CA SER A 139 -2.51 -2.36 -38.43
C SER A 139 -1.32 -3.29 -38.20
N GLY A 140 -0.75 -3.23 -37.00
CA GLY A 140 0.29 -4.17 -36.54
C GLY A 140 -0.27 -5.48 -35.98
N ALA A 141 -1.59 -5.57 -35.81
CA ALA A 141 -2.23 -6.77 -35.22
C ALA A 141 -1.84 -8.05 -35.95
N GLY A 142 -1.34 -9.04 -35.22
CA GLY A 142 -0.91 -10.33 -35.74
C GLY A 142 0.50 -10.35 -36.37
N ILE A 143 1.20 -9.22 -36.39
CA ILE A 143 2.63 -9.21 -36.78
C ILE A 143 3.44 -9.75 -35.60
N ALA A 144 4.08 -10.90 -35.81
CA ALA A 144 4.90 -11.57 -34.82
C ALA A 144 6.08 -12.30 -35.47
N GLY A 145 7.21 -12.41 -34.79
CA GLY A 145 8.38 -13.13 -35.29
C GLY A 145 9.19 -12.39 -36.33
N GLU A 146 8.82 -11.17 -36.70
CA GLU A 146 9.41 -10.41 -37.82
C GLU A 146 10.61 -9.55 -37.39
N THR A 147 11.29 -9.00 -38.40
CA THR A 147 12.38 -8.04 -38.28
C THR A 147 12.14 -6.82 -39.15
N ILE A 148 12.72 -5.68 -38.75
CA ILE A 148 12.69 -4.45 -39.51
C ILE A 148 14.11 -3.89 -39.60
N ARG A 149 14.47 -3.27 -40.74
CA ARG A 149 15.76 -2.67 -40.94
C ARG A 149 15.69 -1.18 -40.64
N ILE A 150 16.51 -0.73 -39.67
CA ILE A 150 16.59 0.68 -39.26
C ILE A 150 18.05 1.10 -39.24
N GLY A 151 18.40 2.15 -40.00
CA GLY A 151 19.78 2.66 -40.06
C GLY A 151 20.80 1.61 -40.52
N GLY A 152 20.37 0.66 -41.34
CA GLY A 152 21.21 -0.44 -41.82
C GLY A 152 21.35 -1.65 -40.91
N LEU A 153 20.74 -1.64 -39.72
CA LEU A 153 20.74 -2.72 -38.75
C LEU A 153 19.35 -3.37 -38.67
N ASP A 154 19.33 -4.68 -38.47
CA ASP A 154 18.08 -5.43 -38.26
C ASP A 154 17.67 -5.41 -36.78
N ALA A 155 16.40 -5.11 -36.53
CA ALA A 155 15.82 -5.09 -35.19
C ALA A 155 14.56 -5.99 -35.15
N PRO A 156 14.23 -6.63 -34.00
CA PRO A 156 12.97 -7.34 -33.81
C PRO A 156 11.78 -6.43 -34.07
N PHE A 157 10.78 -6.93 -34.84
CA PHE A 157 9.56 -6.21 -35.19
C PHE A 157 8.34 -7.08 -34.91
N GLY A 158 7.35 -6.54 -34.22
CA GLY A 158 6.11 -7.24 -33.95
C GLY A 158 5.43 -6.82 -32.64
N THR A 159 4.20 -7.30 -32.44
CA THR A 159 3.43 -7.06 -31.22
C THR A 159 3.75 -8.07 -30.11
N ASP A 160 4.66 -8.99 -30.40
CA ASP A 160 5.09 -10.12 -29.56
C ASP A 160 6.41 -9.84 -28.82
N LEU A 161 6.71 -8.60 -28.45
CA LEU A 161 7.98 -8.23 -27.85
C LEU A 161 7.82 -7.87 -26.36
N LEU A 162 8.70 -8.43 -25.52
CA LEU A 162 8.93 -8.00 -24.14
C LEU A 162 10.40 -7.68 -23.95
N PHE A 163 10.71 -6.55 -23.29
CA PHE A 163 12.07 -6.12 -23.02
C PHE A 163 12.41 -6.39 -21.55
N SER A 164 13.36 -7.28 -21.29
CA SER A 164 13.65 -7.81 -19.96
C SER A 164 15.03 -7.37 -19.47
N ALA A 165 15.10 -6.66 -18.36
CA ALA A 165 16.35 -6.32 -17.72
C ALA A 165 16.97 -7.56 -17.05
N GLU A 166 18.27 -7.84 -17.37
CA GLU A 166 18.97 -8.99 -16.78
C GLU A 166 19.47 -8.73 -15.36
N ASP A 167 19.68 -7.47 -15.02
CA ASP A 167 20.30 -7.01 -13.77
C ASP A 167 19.37 -6.22 -12.84
N VAL A 168 18.08 -6.12 -13.20
CA VAL A 168 17.02 -5.58 -12.34
C VAL A 168 15.88 -6.61 -12.28
N PRO A 169 15.79 -7.40 -11.21
CA PRO A 169 14.77 -8.42 -11.07
C PRO A 169 13.35 -7.85 -11.28
N HIS A 170 12.55 -8.59 -12.02
CA HIS A 170 11.16 -8.25 -12.34
C HIS A 170 10.95 -7.01 -13.23
N LEU A 171 11.98 -6.36 -13.74
CA LEU A 171 11.82 -5.29 -14.72
C LEU A 171 11.64 -5.88 -16.12
N VAL A 172 10.38 -5.99 -16.54
CA VAL A 172 9.97 -6.47 -17.87
C VAL A 172 9.01 -5.46 -18.47
N LEU A 173 9.44 -4.82 -19.55
CA LEU A 173 8.69 -3.77 -20.24
C LEU A 173 7.89 -4.37 -21.40
N GLY A 174 6.58 -4.11 -21.41
CA GLY A 174 5.67 -4.27 -22.53
C GLY A 174 5.26 -2.90 -23.07
N ILE A 175 4.97 -2.81 -24.36
CA ILE A 175 4.63 -1.55 -25.03
C ILE A 175 3.32 -1.71 -25.80
N GLU A 176 2.44 -0.73 -25.66
CA GLU A 176 1.25 -0.56 -26.50
C GLU A 176 1.09 0.90 -26.91
N VAL A 177 0.31 1.18 -27.95
CA VAL A 177 0.23 2.52 -28.52
C VAL A 177 -1.20 3.02 -28.53
N CYS A 178 -1.48 4.06 -27.75
CA CYS A 178 -2.68 4.90 -27.72
C CYS A 178 -3.99 4.10 -27.70
N GLU A 179 -4.64 3.90 -28.86
CA GLU A 179 -5.92 3.20 -29.02
C GLU A 179 -5.88 1.76 -28.48
N ASP A 180 -4.72 1.15 -28.43
CA ASP A 180 -4.52 -0.19 -27.88
C ASP A 180 -5.02 -0.30 -26.43
N LEU A 181 -4.98 0.79 -25.64
CA LEU A 181 -5.53 0.86 -24.27
C LEU A 181 -7.06 0.87 -24.25
N TRP A 182 -7.70 1.42 -25.30
CA TRP A 182 -9.15 1.70 -25.31
C TRP A 182 -10.00 0.49 -25.71
N VAL A 183 -9.39 -0.54 -26.31
CA VAL A 183 -10.07 -1.73 -26.74
C VAL A 183 -10.33 -2.70 -25.57
N PRO A 184 -11.40 -3.51 -25.63
CA PRO A 184 -11.73 -4.46 -24.56
C PRO A 184 -10.63 -5.50 -24.27
N ALA A 185 -9.92 -5.96 -25.31
CA ALA A 185 -8.79 -6.89 -25.22
C ALA A 185 -7.52 -6.16 -25.67
N SER A 186 -6.91 -5.43 -24.73
CA SER A 186 -5.71 -4.63 -24.97
C SER A 186 -4.47 -5.51 -25.17
N PRO A 187 -3.58 -5.18 -26.14
CA PRO A 187 -2.27 -5.80 -26.24
C PRO A 187 -1.45 -5.74 -24.96
N GLY A 188 -1.59 -4.66 -24.18
CA GLY A 188 -0.96 -4.53 -22.87
C GLY A 188 -1.42 -5.59 -21.86
N THR A 189 -2.69 -6.03 -21.94
CA THR A 189 -3.20 -7.14 -21.11
C THR A 189 -2.48 -8.44 -21.46
N ASP A 190 -2.31 -8.74 -22.73
CA ASP A 190 -1.61 -9.95 -23.18
C ASP A 190 -0.12 -9.88 -22.82
N ALA A 191 0.53 -8.71 -22.99
CA ALA A 191 1.90 -8.49 -22.56
C ALA A 191 2.08 -8.70 -21.03
N ALA A 192 1.14 -8.21 -20.20
CA ALA A 192 1.18 -8.40 -18.76
C ALA A 192 1.02 -9.89 -18.37
N LEU A 193 0.10 -10.62 -19.00
CA LEU A 193 -0.09 -12.05 -18.80
C LEU A 193 1.12 -12.87 -19.30
N ALA A 194 1.86 -12.36 -20.32
CA ALA A 194 3.12 -12.94 -20.76
C ALA A 194 4.32 -12.56 -19.88
N GLY A 195 4.11 -11.70 -18.86
CA GLY A 195 5.07 -11.38 -17.83
C GLY A 195 5.58 -9.93 -17.80
N ALA A 196 5.03 -9.01 -18.60
CA ALA A 196 5.36 -7.59 -18.45
C ALA A 196 4.90 -7.07 -17.09
N THR A 197 5.78 -6.39 -16.38
CA THR A 197 5.49 -5.73 -15.09
C THR A 197 5.38 -4.21 -15.24
N VAL A 198 5.87 -3.68 -16.35
CA VAL A 198 5.77 -2.28 -16.74
C VAL A 198 5.13 -2.23 -18.12
N LEU A 199 4.04 -1.48 -18.25
CA LEU A 199 3.40 -1.20 -19.53
C LEU A 199 3.65 0.27 -19.89
N ALA A 200 4.23 0.51 -21.06
CA ALA A 200 4.40 1.84 -21.63
C ALA A 200 3.31 2.09 -22.67
N ASN A 201 2.60 3.20 -22.55
CA ASN A 201 1.63 3.63 -23.55
C ASN A 201 2.01 5.01 -24.10
N LEU A 202 2.32 5.03 -25.39
CA LEU A 202 2.59 6.23 -26.15
C LEU A 202 1.28 6.70 -26.77
N SER A 203 0.84 7.92 -26.49
CA SER A 203 -0.44 8.44 -27.00
C SER A 203 -0.26 9.72 -27.80
N GLY A 204 -0.99 9.84 -28.91
CA GLY A 204 -1.33 11.10 -29.54
C GLY A 204 -2.44 11.77 -28.75
N SER A 205 -3.64 11.24 -28.84
CA SER A 205 -4.81 11.53 -27.97
C SER A 205 -5.08 13.03 -27.75
N PRO A 206 -5.73 13.71 -28.70
CA PRO A 206 -6.13 15.10 -28.53
C PRO A 206 -7.09 15.27 -27.33
N ILE A 207 -7.10 16.47 -26.75
CA ILE A 207 -7.89 16.76 -25.56
C ILE A 207 -9.26 17.31 -25.91
N THR A 208 -10.27 16.78 -25.23
CA THR A 208 -11.61 17.36 -25.13
C THR A 208 -12.02 17.38 -23.66
N VAL A 209 -13.05 18.16 -23.31
CA VAL A 209 -13.54 18.25 -21.93
C VAL A 209 -13.91 16.84 -21.41
N GLY A 210 -13.39 16.47 -20.24
CA GLY A 210 -13.59 15.14 -19.62
C GLY A 210 -12.64 14.04 -20.10
N ARG A 211 -11.90 14.22 -21.19
CA ARG A 211 -11.00 13.19 -21.75
C ARG A 211 -9.86 12.80 -20.81
N ALA A 212 -9.31 13.76 -20.07
CA ALA A 212 -8.21 13.50 -19.13
C ALA A 212 -8.62 12.55 -18.00
N GLU A 213 -9.85 12.70 -17.49
CA GLU A 213 -10.39 11.80 -16.47
C GLU A 213 -10.60 10.37 -17.03
N SER A 214 -11.12 10.26 -18.26
CA SER A 214 -11.28 8.96 -18.93
C SER A 214 -9.95 8.25 -19.10
N ARG A 215 -8.89 8.96 -19.52
CA ARG A 215 -7.53 8.41 -19.60
C ARG A 215 -7.03 7.95 -18.22
N ALA A 216 -7.17 8.80 -17.19
CA ALA A 216 -6.77 8.48 -15.83
C ALA A 216 -7.49 7.24 -15.26
N MET A 217 -8.77 7.09 -15.57
CA MET A 217 -9.54 5.90 -15.19
C MET A 217 -9.04 4.65 -15.89
N LEU A 218 -8.78 4.70 -17.19
CA LEU A 218 -8.31 3.56 -17.98
C LEU A 218 -6.90 3.12 -17.57
N THR A 219 -5.95 4.06 -17.40
CA THR A 219 -4.58 3.72 -17.00
C THR A 219 -4.53 3.09 -15.61
N ARG A 220 -5.30 3.63 -14.65
CA ARG A 220 -5.44 3.04 -13.32
C ARG A 220 -6.10 1.67 -13.36
N ALA A 221 -7.19 1.51 -14.12
CA ALA A 221 -7.87 0.23 -14.26
C ALA A 221 -6.99 -0.83 -14.94
N ALA A 222 -6.22 -0.45 -15.96
CA ALA A 222 -5.24 -1.32 -16.62
C ALA A 222 -4.15 -1.76 -15.64
N SER A 223 -3.54 -0.82 -14.91
CA SER A 223 -2.50 -1.12 -13.92
C SER A 223 -2.99 -2.06 -12.82
N MET A 224 -4.22 -1.89 -12.34
CA MET A 224 -4.84 -2.72 -11.30
C MET A 224 -5.15 -4.15 -11.80
N ARG A 225 -5.80 -4.28 -12.96
CA ARG A 225 -6.17 -5.59 -13.50
C ARG A 225 -4.96 -6.41 -13.95
N CYS A 226 -3.95 -5.72 -14.48
CA CYS A 226 -2.73 -6.34 -14.99
C CYS A 226 -1.64 -6.52 -13.92
N LEU A 227 -1.88 -6.07 -12.67
CA LEU A 227 -0.90 -6.08 -11.58
C LEU A 227 0.47 -5.58 -12.08
N CYS A 228 0.48 -4.36 -12.63
CA CYS A 228 1.65 -3.77 -13.26
C CYS A 228 1.79 -2.28 -12.94
N ALA A 229 2.95 -1.72 -13.27
CA ALA A 229 3.10 -0.28 -13.44
C ALA A 229 2.67 0.12 -14.85
N TYR A 230 1.98 1.24 -14.99
CA TYR A 230 1.50 1.77 -16.26
C TYR A 230 2.04 3.18 -16.46
N VAL A 231 2.85 3.37 -17.48
CA VAL A 231 3.51 4.65 -17.81
C VAL A 231 2.86 5.22 -19.07
N TYR A 232 2.18 6.35 -18.92
CA TYR A 232 1.41 6.99 -19.99
C TYR A 232 2.02 8.34 -20.35
N ALA A 233 2.26 8.56 -21.65
CA ALA A 233 2.78 9.82 -22.19
C ALA A 233 1.99 10.25 -23.43
N ALA A 234 1.34 11.42 -23.36
CA ALA A 234 0.56 11.98 -24.46
C ALA A 234 1.24 13.17 -25.15
N ALA A 235 0.93 13.34 -26.44
CA ALA A 235 1.34 14.49 -27.22
C ALA A 235 0.83 15.80 -26.60
N GLY A 236 1.63 16.85 -26.68
CA GLY A 236 1.38 18.12 -26.01
C GLY A 236 1.63 19.34 -26.89
N THR A 237 2.17 20.37 -26.25
CA THR A 237 2.44 21.67 -26.90
C THR A 237 3.29 21.53 -28.15
N GLY A 238 2.89 22.23 -29.19
CA GLY A 238 3.59 22.26 -30.47
C GLY A 238 3.05 21.32 -31.54
N GLU A 239 2.15 20.39 -31.17
CA GLU A 239 1.36 19.66 -32.17
C GLU A 239 0.47 20.62 -32.97
N SER A 240 0.16 20.26 -34.23
CA SER A 240 -0.74 21.08 -35.05
C SER A 240 -2.11 21.20 -34.39
N THR A 241 -2.64 22.42 -34.43
CA THR A 241 -3.95 22.78 -33.85
C THR A 241 -4.97 23.16 -34.91
N THR A 242 -4.92 22.54 -36.10
CA THR A 242 -5.83 22.82 -37.18
C THR A 242 -7.30 22.77 -36.68
N ASP A 243 -7.68 21.65 -36.02
CA ASP A 243 -9.02 21.52 -35.42
C ASP A 243 -8.96 20.92 -34.00
N LEU A 244 -7.76 20.50 -33.52
CA LEU A 244 -7.59 19.77 -32.27
C LEU A 244 -6.61 20.51 -31.34
N SER A 245 -6.67 20.20 -30.06
CA SER A 245 -5.74 20.69 -29.05
C SER A 245 -5.11 19.52 -28.29
N TRP A 246 -3.95 19.78 -27.69
CA TRP A 246 -3.10 18.76 -27.09
C TRP A 246 -2.65 19.20 -25.70
N ASP A 247 -2.87 18.37 -24.70
CA ASP A 247 -2.64 18.73 -23.30
C ASP A 247 -1.35 18.18 -22.70
N GLY A 248 -0.71 17.22 -23.37
CA GLY A 248 0.56 16.65 -22.90
C GLY A 248 0.44 15.89 -21.59
N GLN A 249 -0.69 15.21 -21.36
CA GLN A 249 -0.87 14.45 -20.11
C GLN A 249 0.17 13.36 -19.96
N THR A 250 0.85 13.36 -18.80
CA THR A 250 1.79 12.31 -18.40
C THR A 250 1.35 11.74 -17.06
N SER A 251 1.40 10.41 -16.92
CA SER A 251 1.04 9.76 -15.66
C SER A 251 1.75 8.43 -15.46
N ILE A 252 1.92 8.07 -14.19
CA ILE A 252 2.49 6.79 -13.77
C ILE A 252 1.56 6.20 -12.72
N ASP A 253 1.00 5.03 -13.03
CA ASP A 253 0.11 4.29 -12.15
C ASP A 253 0.75 2.95 -11.77
N GLU A 254 0.44 2.42 -10.59
CA GLU A 254 0.90 1.12 -10.13
C GLU A 254 -0.21 0.43 -9.35
N ASN A 255 -0.60 -0.77 -9.78
CA ASN A 255 -1.62 -1.57 -9.10
C ASN A 255 -2.89 -0.76 -8.72
N GLY A 256 -3.34 0.12 -9.62
CA GLY A 256 -4.51 0.98 -9.44
C GLY A 256 -4.27 2.30 -8.70
N VAL A 257 -3.06 2.54 -8.21
CA VAL A 257 -2.70 3.77 -7.48
C VAL A 257 -1.95 4.72 -8.41
N ARG A 258 -2.38 6.00 -8.49
CA ARG A 258 -1.62 7.06 -9.15
C ARG A 258 -0.39 7.41 -8.32
N LEU A 259 0.81 7.13 -8.86
CA LEU A 259 2.07 7.50 -8.22
C LEU A 259 2.47 8.93 -8.54
N ALA A 260 2.34 9.33 -9.80
CA ALA A 260 2.68 10.67 -10.26
C ALA A 260 1.83 11.08 -11.48
N GLU A 261 1.59 12.38 -11.59
CA GLU A 261 0.95 13.02 -12.75
C GLU A 261 1.65 14.36 -13.03
N GLY A 262 1.95 14.62 -14.30
CA GLY A 262 2.57 15.86 -14.74
C GLY A 262 1.55 16.96 -15.01
N PRO A 263 2.00 18.23 -15.08
CA PRO A 263 1.15 19.35 -15.46
C PRO A 263 0.69 19.18 -16.94
N ARG A 264 -0.57 19.48 -17.18
CA ARG A 264 -1.16 19.52 -18.51
C ARG A 264 -1.09 20.93 -19.10
N PHE A 265 -1.08 21.02 -20.43
CA PHE A 265 -0.99 22.29 -21.15
C PHE A 265 0.28 23.09 -20.84
N SER A 266 1.37 22.39 -20.48
CA SER A 266 2.66 23.03 -20.21
C SER A 266 3.27 23.58 -21.49
N ALA A 267 3.80 24.79 -21.44
CA ALA A 267 4.61 25.37 -22.52
C ALA A 267 6.01 24.76 -22.57
N GLU A 268 6.50 24.26 -21.43
CA GLU A 268 7.81 23.65 -21.27
C GLU A 268 7.73 22.12 -21.36
N PRO A 269 8.83 21.45 -21.71
CA PRO A 269 8.92 20.01 -21.64
C PRO A 269 8.59 19.48 -20.23
N VAL A 270 7.89 18.35 -20.15
CA VAL A 270 7.49 17.73 -18.90
C VAL A 270 8.18 16.38 -18.72
N MET A 271 8.77 16.16 -17.56
CA MET A 271 9.32 14.89 -17.09
C MET A 271 8.63 14.52 -15.78
N THR A 272 7.73 13.55 -15.83
CA THR A 272 7.04 13.01 -14.65
C THR A 272 7.75 11.75 -14.20
N LEU A 273 8.24 11.73 -12.96
CA LEU A 273 9.02 10.63 -12.38
C LEU A 273 8.25 9.95 -11.28
N ALA A 274 8.41 8.63 -11.18
CA ALA A 274 8.00 7.87 -10.01
C ALA A 274 8.89 6.63 -9.83
N ASP A 275 8.97 6.17 -8.59
CA ASP A 275 9.63 4.90 -8.25
C ASP A 275 8.55 3.82 -8.13
N ILE A 276 8.51 2.92 -9.11
CA ILE A 276 7.61 1.76 -9.13
C ILE A 276 8.18 0.62 -8.29
N ASP A 277 7.31 -0.16 -7.67
CA ASP A 277 7.70 -1.26 -6.80
C ASP A 277 7.53 -2.61 -7.51
N LEU A 278 8.57 -3.05 -8.20
CA LEU A 278 8.60 -4.34 -8.93
C LEU A 278 8.44 -5.53 -7.98
N GLY A 279 8.97 -5.42 -6.75
CA GLY A 279 8.84 -6.46 -5.74
C GLY A 279 7.41 -6.61 -5.24
N LEU A 280 6.67 -5.49 -5.08
CA LEU A 280 5.25 -5.50 -4.78
C LEU A 280 4.45 -6.21 -5.88
N LEU A 281 4.68 -5.82 -7.13
CA LEU A 281 3.97 -6.39 -8.27
C LEU A 281 4.20 -7.90 -8.41
N ALA A 282 5.45 -8.34 -8.18
CA ALA A 282 5.78 -9.77 -8.18
C ALA A 282 5.05 -10.52 -7.06
N GLN A 283 5.00 -9.94 -5.85
CA GLN A 283 4.34 -10.55 -4.70
C GLN A 283 2.80 -10.59 -4.86
N GLU A 284 2.19 -9.53 -5.39
CA GLU A 284 0.76 -9.51 -5.69
C GLU A 284 0.39 -10.58 -6.73
N ARG A 285 1.18 -10.75 -7.79
CA ARG A 285 0.99 -11.81 -8.78
C ARG A 285 1.15 -13.21 -8.20
N LEU A 286 2.11 -13.41 -7.29
CA LEU A 286 2.31 -14.69 -6.59
C LEU A 286 1.07 -15.08 -5.76
N GLN A 287 0.40 -14.12 -5.17
CA GLN A 287 -0.79 -14.34 -4.34
C GLN A 287 -2.08 -14.45 -5.16
N ALA A 288 -2.15 -13.80 -6.31
CA ALA A 288 -3.33 -13.74 -7.17
C ALA A 288 -3.34 -14.88 -8.19
N GLY A 289 -3.65 -16.12 -7.75
CA GLY A 289 -3.67 -17.31 -8.64
C GLY A 289 -4.55 -17.14 -9.87
N SER A 290 -5.65 -16.39 -9.78
CA SER A 290 -6.53 -16.10 -10.92
C SER A 290 -5.84 -15.26 -12.02
N PHE A 291 -4.78 -14.52 -11.69
CA PHE A 291 -3.98 -13.79 -12.68
C PHE A 291 -3.23 -14.79 -13.61
N ASP A 292 -2.55 -15.76 -13.02
CA ASP A 292 -1.86 -16.83 -13.78
C ASP A 292 -2.86 -17.70 -14.56
N ASP A 293 -3.97 -18.10 -13.92
CA ASP A 293 -5.03 -18.89 -14.58
C ASP A 293 -5.62 -18.18 -15.80
N SER A 294 -5.70 -16.84 -15.78
CA SER A 294 -6.18 -16.04 -16.92
C SER A 294 -5.23 -16.12 -18.14
N GLY A 295 -3.94 -16.33 -17.91
CA GLY A 295 -2.93 -16.50 -18.96
C GLY A 295 -2.90 -17.90 -19.56
N ARG A 296 -3.19 -18.94 -18.77
CA ARG A 296 -3.02 -20.35 -19.18
C ARG A 296 -3.87 -20.77 -20.38
N GLY A 297 -5.05 -20.20 -20.55
CA GLY A 297 -5.95 -20.47 -21.67
C GLY A 297 -5.61 -19.72 -22.97
N ARG A 298 -4.58 -18.89 -22.98
CA ARG A 298 -4.18 -18.04 -24.09
C ARG A 298 -2.88 -18.54 -24.71
N ALA A 299 -2.82 -18.65 -26.03
CA ALA A 299 -1.58 -18.99 -26.74
C ALA A 299 -0.68 -17.75 -26.88
N LEU A 300 -0.18 -17.25 -25.75
CA LEU A 300 0.68 -16.06 -25.70
C LEU A 300 2.14 -16.46 -25.95
N THR A 301 2.63 -16.19 -27.15
CA THR A 301 4.04 -16.40 -27.50
C THR A 301 4.72 -15.03 -27.64
N TYR A 302 5.61 -14.72 -26.73
CA TYR A 302 6.37 -13.47 -26.72
C TYR A 302 7.87 -13.73 -26.83
N ARG A 303 8.56 -12.93 -27.66
CA ARG A 303 10.02 -12.88 -27.72
C ARG A 303 10.53 -11.99 -26.60
N ARG A 304 11.34 -12.54 -25.70
CA ARG A 304 12.00 -11.76 -24.64
C ARG A 304 13.33 -11.22 -25.16
N ILE A 305 13.43 -9.90 -25.23
CA ILE A 305 14.62 -9.18 -25.67
C ILE A 305 15.39 -8.75 -24.42
N PRO A 306 16.56 -9.36 -24.14
CA PRO A 306 17.33 -9.01 -22.96
C PRO A 306 18.08 -7.68 -23.13
N PHE A 307 18.18 -6.94 -22.04
CA PHE A 307 19.07 -5.78 -21.93
C PHE A 307 19.67 -5.67 -20.54
N ARG A 308 20.76 -4.89 -20.42
CA ARG A 308 21.41 -4.65 -19.13
C ARG A 308 21.35 -3.17 -18.78
N LEU A 309 20.61 -2.85 -17.72
CA LEU A 309 20.37 -1.47 -17.28
C LEU A 309 21.61 -0.84 -16.65
N ALA A 310 22.36 -1.59 -15.82
CA ALA A 310 23.39 -1.12 -14.91
C ALA A 310 22.86 -0.01 -13.97
N PRO A 311 21.93 -0.36 -13.06
CA PRO A 311 21.23 0.63 -12.25
C PRO A 311 22.17 1.39 -11.32
N PRO A 312 21.84 2.64 -10.92
CA PRO A 312 22.63 3.40 -9.96
C PRO A 312 22.76 2.66 -8.62
N ALA A 313 24.00 2.63 -8.10
CA ALA A 313 24.28 1.95 -6.84
C ALA A 313 24.10 2.83 -5.59
N GLY A 314 24.02 4.15 -5.76
CA GLY A 314 23.90 5.13 -4.68
C GLY A 314 22.46 5.48 -4.31
N ASP A 315 22.35 6.37 -3.33
CA ASP A 315 21.07 6.95 -2.88
C ASP A 315 20.57 7.98 -3.89
N LEU A 316 19.43 7.72 -4.50
CA LEU A 316 18.71 8.65 -5.39
C LEU A 316 17.52 9.34 -4.70
N GLY A 317 17.33 9.11 -3.39
CA GLY A 317 16.08 9.39 -2.73
C GLY A 317 14.96 8.46 -3.23
N LEU A 318 13.78 8.56 -2.62
CA LEU A 318 12.60 7.79 -3.01
C LEU A 318 11.48 8.74 -3.46
N MET A 319 11.12 8.71 -4.74
CA MET A 319 10.03 9.49 -5.35
C MET A 319 8.72 8.71 -5.27
N ARG A 320 8.31 8.39 -4.04
CA ARG A 320 7.09 7.66 -3.74
C ARG A 320 6.48 8.21 -2.46
N ARG A 321 5.19 8.50 -2.47
CA ARG A 321 4.49 8.84 -1.25
C ARG A 321 4.41 7.61 -0.36
N LEU A 322 4.91 7.74 0.88
CA LEU A 322 4.80 6.72 1.92
C LEU A 322 3.91 7.27 3.04
N GLU A 323 2.93 6.47 3.44
CA GLU A 323 2.16 6.76 4.65
C GLU A 323 2.96 6.29 5.87
N ARG A 324 3.23 7.21 6.83
CA ARG A 324 3.88 6.87 8.11
C ARG A 324 3.04 5.89 8.92
N PHE A 325 1.74 6.11 8.87
CA PHE A 325 0.75 5.26 9.49
C PHE A 325 -0.06 4.57 8.37
N PRO A 326 0.36 3.39 7.90
CA PRO A 326 -0.28 2.76 6.75
C PRO A 326 -1.77 2.44 6.94
N PHE A 327 -2.21 2.32 8.21
CA PHE A 327 -3.62 2.14 8.57
C PHE A 327 -4.36 3.45 8.83
N VAL A 328 -3.66 4.59 8.82
CA VAL A 328 -4.23 5.92 9.11
C VAL A 328 -3.74 6.90 8.04
N PRO A 329 -4.43 6.97 6.89
CA PRO A 329 -4.00 7.86 5.80
C PRO A 329 -3.96 9.31 6.25
N ALA A 330 -2.96 10.03 5.73
CA ALA A 330 -2.79 11.45 6.01
C ALA A 330 -3.79 12.35 5.27
N ASP A 331 -4.47 11.83 4.24
CA ASP A 331 -5.56 12.55 3.57
C ASP A 331 -6.83 12.50 4.41
N PRO A 332 -7.41 13.67 4.80
CA PRO A 332 -8.56 13.72 5.70
C PRO A 332 -9.81 13.05 5.14
N GLY A 333 -10.05 13.19 3.82
CA GLY A 333 -11.22 12.61 3.17
C GLY A 333 -11.14 11.09 3.14
N ARG A 334 -9.96 10.56 2.81
CA ARG A 334 -9.70 9.13 2.83
C ARG A 334 -9.77 8.57 4.26
N LEU A 335 -9.17 9.26 5.24
CA LEU A 335 -9.23 8.83 6.64
C LEU A 335 -10.68 8.77 7.15
N ALA A 336 -11.52 9.77 6.81
CA ALA A 336 -12.92 9.78 7.19
C ALA A 336 -13.68 8.59 6.57
N GLN A 337 -13.42 8.26 5.31
CA GLN A 337 -14.00 7.10 4.64
C GLN A 337 -13.51 5.78 5.27
N ASP A 338 -12.22 5.64 5.52
CA ASP A 338 -11.64 4.46 6.13
C ASP A 338 -12.19 4.24 7.56
N CYS A 339 -12.34 5.31 8.34
CA CYS A 339 -12.99 5.24 9.66
C CYS A 339 -14.47 4.85 9.57
N TYR A 340 -15.22 5.41 8.60
CA TYR A 340 -16.60 5.03 8.36
C TYR A 340 -16.73 3.54 8.05
N GLU A 341 -15.90 3.02 7.17
CA GLU A 341 -15.92 1.61 6.80
C GLU A 341 -15.52 0.72 7.98
N ALA A 342 -14.41 1.01 8.64
CA ALA A 342 -13.90 0.24 9.77
C ALA A 342 -14.94 0.11 10.89
N TYR A 343 -15.53 1.24 11.31
CA TYR A 343 -16.55 1.27 12.35
C TYR A 343 -17.78 0.48 11.97
N ASN A 344 -18.31 0.65 10.76
CA ASN A 344 -19.49 -0.04 10.30
C ASN A 344 -19.28 -1.55 10.07
N ILE A 345 -18.07 -1.97 9.66
CA ILE A 345 -17.68 -3.38 9.58
C ILE A 345 -17.74 -4.01 10.97
N GLN A 346 -17.19 -3.35 12.00
CA GLN A 346 -17.23 -3.84 13.38
C GLN A 346 -18.67 -3.94 13.91
N VAL A 347 -19.46 -2.88 13.74
CA VAL A 347 -20.87 -2.82 14.15
C VAL A 347 -21.71 -3.90 13.46
N ALA A 348 -21.56 -4.03 12.14
CA ALA A 348 -22.31 -5.01 11.34
C ALA A 348 -21.93 -6.44 11.74
N GLY A 349 -20.64 -6.72 11.92
CA GLY A 349 -20.15 -8.03 12.32
C GLY A 349 -20.68 -8.47 13.68
N LEU A 350 -20.70 -7.57 14.66
CA LEU A 350 -21.25 -7.86 15.97
C LEU A 350 -22.78 -8.01 15.93
N ALA A 351 -23.49 -7.10 15.26
CA ALA A 351 -24.95 -7.17 15.13
C ALA A 351 -25.40 -8.51 14.53
N GLN A 352 -24.76 -8.93 13.43
CA GLN A 352 -25.04 -10.22 12.80
C GLN A 352 -24.75 -11.40 13.74
N ARG A 353 -23.70 -11.32 14.56
CA ARG A 353 -23.37 -12.36 15.53
C ARG A 353 -24.47 -12.50 16.61
N LEU A 354 -24.92 -11.37 17.14
CA LEU A 354 -25.97 -11.33 18.15
C LEU A 354 -27.30 -11.86 17.59
N GLU A 355 -27.65 -11.46 16.39
CA GLU A 355 -28.86 -11.92 15.70
C GLU A 355 -28.84 -13.44 15.44
N ALA A 356 -27.75 -13.95 14.86
CA ALA A 356 -27.59 -15.36 14.52
C ALA A 356 -27.61 -16.29 15.74
N THR A 357 -27.13 -15.81 16.89
CA THR A 357 -27.15 -16.58 18.16
C THR A 357 -28.42 -16.36 18.97
N GLY A 358 -29.30 -15.45 18.58
CA GLY A 358 -30.48 -15.03 19.35
C GLY A 358 -30.12 -14.32 20.65
N THR A 359 -28.87 -13.91 20.84
CA THR A 359 -28.37 -13.31 22.08
C THR A 359 -28.72 -11.83 22.13
N LYS A 360 -29.37 -11.41 23.22
CA LYS A 360 -29.82 -10.01 23.38
C LYS A 360 -28.98 -9.22 24.37
N ARG A 361 -28.09 -9.86 25.11
CA ARG A 361 -27.24 -9.24 26.15
C ARG A 361 -25.78 -9.50 25.87
N VAL A 362 -24.93 -8.56 26.20
CA VAL A 362 -23.48 -8.69 26.11
C VAL A 362 -22.82 -8.34 27.44
N VAL A 363 -21.70 -8.97 27.71
CA VAL A 363 -20.81 -8.65 28.83
C VAL A 363 -19.51 -8.10 28.26
N ILE A 364 -19.07 -6.99 28.80
CA ILE A 364 -17.80 -6.36 28.39
C ILE A 364 -17.04 -5.83 29.59
N GLY A 365 -15.72 -6.07 29.62
CA GLY A 365 -14.79 -5.45 30.55
C GLY A 365 -14.41 -4.05 30.08
N VAL A 366 -14.59 -3.03 30.91
CA VAL A 366 -14.28 -1.63 30.61
C VAL A 366 -13.19 -1.15 31.55
N SER A 367 -11.96 -1.06 31.04
CA SER A 367 -10.82 -0.58 31.81
C SER A 367 -10.73 0.96 31.89
N GLY A 368 -11.37 1.66 30.94
CA GLY A 368 -11.22 3.11 30.76
C GLY A 368 -10.09 3.50 29.80
N GLY A 369 -9.36 2.52 29.25
CA GLY A 369 -8.39 2.72 28.16
C GLY A 369 -9.06 2.74 26.79
N LEU A 370 -8.30 3.11 25.74
CA LEU A 370 -8.82 3.32 24.38
C LEU A 370 -9.47 2.08 23.76
N ASP A 371 -8.91 0.90 23.99
CA ASP A 371 -9.40 -0.35 23.38
C ASP A 371 -10.78 -0.73 23.89
N SER A 372 -10.96 -0.73 25.24
CA SER A 372 -12.23 -1.01 25.87
C SER A 372 -13.27 0.09 25.57
N THR A 373 -12.83 1.34 25.46
CA THR A 373 -13.67 2.47 25.04
C THR A 373 -14.18 2.27 23.62
N HIS A 374 -13.30 1.98 22.68
CA HIS A 374 -13.69 1.73 21.29
C HIS A 374 -14.60 0.51 21.16
N ALA A 375 -14.27 -0.58 21.82
CA ALA A 375 -15.14 -1.77 21.85
C ALA A 375 -16.54 -1.45 22.38
N LEU A 376 -16.65 -0.67 23.46
CA LEU A 376 -17.92 -0.32 24.07
C LEU A 376 -18.81 0.54 23.16
N ILE A 377 -18.24 1.52 22.44
CA ILE A 377 -19.02 2.32 21.47
C ILE A 377 -19.47 1.49 20.25
N VAL A 378 -18.68 0.52 19.81
CA VAL A 378 -19.09 -0.45 18.77
C VAL A 378 -20.27 -1.31 19.28
N VAL A 379 -20.19 -1.81 20.52
CA VAL A 379 -21.27 -2.58 21.17
C VAL A 379 -22.55 -1.76 21.28
N ALA A 380 -22.45 -0.52 21.77
CA ALA A 380 -23.60 0.36 21.91
C ALA A 380 -24.31 0.58 20.56
N LYS A 381 -23.53 0.85 19.51
CA LYS A 381 -24.09 1.05 18.17
C LYS A 381 -24.69 -0.24 17.56
N ALA A 382 -24.10 -1.40 17.85
CA ALA A 382 -24.65 -2.68 17.39
C ALA A 382 -26.00 -2.98 18.05
N LEU A 383 -26.17 -2.70 19.36
CA LEU A 383 -27.45 -2.84 20.03
C LEU A 383 -28.47 -1.83 19.50
N ASP A 384 -28.10 -0.57 19.32
CA ASP A 384 -28.96 0.45 18.70
C ASP A 384 -29.49 -0.02 17.34
N ARG A 385 -28.60 -0.57 16.50
CA ARG A 385 -28.95 -1.10 15.17
C ARG A 385 -29.96 -2.24 15.24
N LEU A 386 -29.90 -3.06 16.29
CA LEU A 386 -30.82 -4.17 16.52
C LEU A 386 -32.10 -3.75 17.26
N GLY A 387 -32.27 -2.48 17.62
CA GLY A 387 -33.38 -1.99 18.41
C GLY A 387 -33.39 -2.53 19.86
N LEU A 388 -32.21 -2.95 20.34
CA LEU A 388 -32.07 -3.48 21.71
C LEU A 388 -31.70 -2.34 22.67
N PRO A 389 -32.24 -2.34 23.90
CA PRO A 389 -31.90 -1.30 24.87
C PRO A 389 -30.43 -1.41 25.30
N ARG A 390 -29.75 -0.28 25.47
CA ARG A 390 -28.34 -0.23 25.91
C ARG A 390 -28.16 -0.79 27.36
N THR A 391 -29.17 -0.88 28.13
CA THR A 391 -29.17 -1.60 29.44
C THR A 391 -28.88 -3.10 29.28
N ASN A 392 -28.96 -3.65 28.07
CA ASN A 392 -28.55 -5.02 27.77
C ASN A 392 -27.01 -5.15 27.64
N ILE A 393 -26.29 -4.05 27.69
CA ILE A 393 -24.82 -4.01 27.81
C ILE A 393 -24.48 -4.10 29.29
N LEU A 394 -24.02 -5.27 29.72
CA LEU A 394 -23.54 -5.49 31.08
C LEU A 394 -22.04 -5.14 31.11
N ALA A 395 -21.75 -3.90 31.46
CA ALA A 395 -20.40 -3.35 31.44
C ALA A 395 -19.78 -3.40 32.84
N TYR A 396 -18.61 -4.03 32.93
CA TYR A 396 -17.93 -4.25 34.21
C TYR A 396 -16.54 -3.58 34.19
N THR A 397 -16.26 -2.77 35.22
CA THR A 397 -14.87 -2.43 35.56
C THR A 397 -14.37 -3.38 36.65
N LEU A 398 -13.17 -3.93 36.46
CA LEU A 398 -12.59 -4.94 37.36
C LEU A 398 -11.22 -4.45 37.86
N PRO A 399 -11.20 -3.49 38.84
CA PRO A 399 -9.96 -2.95 39.33
C PRO A 399 -9.08 -4.01 40.01
N GLY A 400 -7.80 -3.98 39.66
CA GLY A 400 -6.74 -4.78 40.26
C GLY A 400 -5.77 -3.92 41.07
N PHE A 401 -4.56 -4.43 41.34
CA PHE A 401 -3.58 -3.79 42.22
C PHE A 401 -2.99 -2.49 41.65
N ALA A 402 -2.97 -2.34 40.33
CA ALA A 402 -2.35 -1.18 39.66
C ALA A 402 -3.36 -0.27 38.94
N THR A 403 -4.67 -0.52 39.08
CA THR A 403 -5.69 0.29 38.43
C THR A 403 -5.71 1.70 39.03
N SER A 404 -5.52 2.72 38.18
CA SER A 404 -5.52 4.12 38.59
C SER A 404 -6.95 4.64 38.84
N GLU A 405 -7.09 5.62 39.74
CA GLU A 405 -8.40 6.26 39.98
C GLU A 405 -8.89 7.02 38.75
N GLY A 406 -7.99 7.60 37.95
CA GLY A 406 -8.34 8.32 36.71
C GLY A 406 -8.95 7.39 35.65
N THR A 407 -8.31 6.26 35.38
CA THR A 407 -8.79 5.27 34.42
C THR A 407 -10.13 4.65 34.87
N LYS A 408 -10.26 4.37 36.17
CA LYS A 408 -11.50 3.91 36.76
C LYS A 408 -12.64 4.93 36.61
N ALA A 409 -12.37 6.22 36.87
CA ALA A 409 -13.33 7.29 36.69
C ALA A 409 -13.78 7.42 35.22
N ASN A 410 -12.86 7.31 34.26
CA ASN A 410 -13.17 7.30 32.84
C ASN A 410 -14.09 6.14 32.45
N ALA A 411 -13.82 4.93 32.98
CA ALA A 411 -14.68 3.76 32.75
C ALA A 411 -16.11 4.01 33.23
N HIS A 412 -16.27 4.49 34.47
CA HIS A 412 -17.60 4.79 35.04
C HIS A 412 -18.32 5.89 34.26
N ALA A 413 -17.63 6.98 33.93
CA ALA A 413 -18.21 8.08 33.15
C ALA A 413 -18.73 7.61 31.79
N LEU A 414 -17.94 6.80 31.06
CA LEU A 414 -18.33 6.29 29.76
C LEU A 414 -19.52 5.32 29.84
N MET A 415 -19.48 4.38 30.79
CA MET A 415 -20.59 3.43 31.01
C MET A 415 -21.90 4.15 31.33
N ALA A 416 -21.85 5.18 32.17
CA ALA A 416 -23.00 6.02 32.53
C ALA A 416 -23.49 6.85 31.33
N ALA A 417 -22.61 7.51 30.60
CA ALA A 417 -22.97 8.35 29.45
C ALA A 417 -23.64 7.52 28.33
N LEU A 418 -23.21 6.27 28.13
CA LEU A 418 -23.82 5.35 27.16
C LEU A 418 -25.12 4.68 27.66
N GLY A 419 -25.47 4.84 28.93
CA GLY A 419 -26.69 4.24 29.50
C GLY A 419 -26.64 2.71 29.65
N THR A 420 -25.45 2.18 29.94
CA THR A 420 -25.23 0.73 30.12
C THR A 420 -25.63 0.27 31.54
N THR A 421 -25.76 -1.04 31.75
CA THR A 421 -25.82 -1.62 33.09
C THR A 421 -24.40 -1.75 33.63
N ALA A 422 -23.97 -0.73 34.37
CA ALA A 422 -22.59 -0.62 34.86
C ALA A 422 -22.42 -1.23 36.23
N ARG A 423 -21.33 -1.96 36.46
CA ARG A 423 -20.95 -2.51 37.78
C ARG A 423 -19.42 -2.51 37.93
N GLU A 424 -18.98 -2.41 39.19
CA GLU A 424 -17.59 -2.58 39.60
C GLU A 424 -17.45 -3.89 40.40
N ILE A 425 -16.40 -4.65 40.13
CA ILE A 425 -16.04 -5.85 40.89
C ILE A 425 -14.53 -5.76 41.17
N ASP A 426 -14.17 -5.51 42.42
CA ASP A 426 -12.79 -5.51 42.87
C ASP A 426 -12.22 -6.94 42.89
N ILE A 427 -11.18 -7.18 42.11
CA ILE A 427 -10.59 -8.53 42.01
C ILE A 427 -9.39 -8.75 42.96
N ARG A 428 -8.99 -7.74 43.75
CA ARG A 428 -7.77 -7.79 44.58
C ARG A 428 -7.81 -8.87 45.65
N GLU A 429 -8.98 -9.04 46.31
CA GLU A 429 -9.16 -10.07 47.32
C GLU A 429 -9.04 -11.46 46.70
N ALA A 430 -9.76 -11.71 45.60
CA ALA A 430 -9.71 -13.00 44.90
C ALA A 430 -8.30 -13.32 44.37
N ALA A 431 -7.58 -12.31 43.85
CA ALA A 431 -6.20 -12.45 43.39
C ALA A 431 -5.25 -12.80 44.55
N THR A 432 -5.43 -12.16 45.71
CA THR A 432 -4.63 -12.46 46.90
C THR A 432 -4.86 -13.89 47.38
N VAL A 433 -6.11 -14.34 47.43
CA VAL A 433 -6.45 -15.73 47.80
C VAL A 433 -5.81 -16.72 46.83
N MET A 434 -5.90 -16.50 45.55
CA MET A 434 -5.28 -17.36 44.52
C MET A 434 -3.76 -17.41 44.65
N LEU A 435 -3.11 -16.25 44.76
CA LEU A 435 -1.64 -16.16 44.90
C LEU A 435 -1.16 -16.81 46.18
N THR A 436 -1.91 -16.72 47.29
CA THR A 436 -1.62 -17.39 48.54
C THR A 436 -1.75 -18.91 48.40
N ALA A 437 -2.80 -19.39 47.76
CA ALA A 437 -3.03 -20.83 47.56
C ALA A 437 -1.98 -21.47 46.64
N MET A 438 -1.32 -20.66 45.79
CA MET A 438 -0.22 -21.06 44.88
C MET A 438 1.17 -20.95 45.54
N ASP A 439 1.27 -20.60 46.80
CA ASP A 439 2.53 -20.30 47.48
C ASP A 439 3.38 -19.20 46.80
N HIS A 440 2.71 -18.29 46.03
CA HIS A 440 3.41 -17.21 45.37
C HIS A 440 3.96 -16.21 46.43
N PRO A 441 5.15 -15.61 46.21
CA PRO A 441 5.77 -14.72 47.21
C PRO A 441 4.88 -13.52 47.59
N PHE A 442 4.09 -12.96 46.62
CA PHE A 442 3.15 -11.90 46.91
C PHE A 442 2.07 -12.31 47.92
N GLY A 443 1.61 -13.57 47.86
CA GLY A 443 0.63 -14.11 48.81
C GLY A 443 1.17 -14.22 50.25
N ARG A 444 2.49 -14.18 50.41
CA ARG A 444 3.18 -14.14 51.74
C ARG A 444 3.59 -12.73 52.16
N GLY A 445 3.19 -11.72 51.41
CA GLY A 445 3.50 -10.30 51.68
C GLY A 445 4.80 -9.80 51.09
N GLU A 446 5.46 -10.55 50.19
CA GLU A 446 6.66 -10.12 49.49
C GLU A 446 6.30 -9.36 48.21
N PRO A 447 6.91 -8.21 47.88
CA PRO A 447 6.55 -7.39 46.69
C PRO A 447 7.12 -7.97 45.39
N VAL A 448 6.70 -9.18 45.02
CA VAL A 448 7.09 -9.84 43.75
C VAL A 448 5.97 -9.67 42.74
N TYR A 449 6.27 -8.99 41.62
CA TYR A 449 5.34 -8.65 40.55
C TYR A 449 5.81 -9.29 39.23
N ASP A 450 5.76 -10.60 39.17
CA ASP A 450 6.18 -11.37 38.01
C ASP A 450 5.00 -11.66 37.06
N VAL A 451 5.26 -12.43 36.00
CA VAL A 451 4.25 -12.83 35.02
C VAL A 451 3.07 -13.62 35.66
N THR A 452 3.31 -14.33 36.77
CA THR A 452 2.28 -15.06 37.51
C THR A 452 1.32 -14.08 38.19
N PHE A 453 1.85 -13.05 38.83
CA PHE A 453 1.08 -11.98 39.46
C PHE A 453 0.20 -11.25 38.43
N GLU A 454 0.74 -10.93 37.24
CA GLU A 454 -0.02 -10.30 36.16
C GLU A 454 -1.13 -11.22 35.63
N ASN A 455 -0.79 -12.49 35.38
CA ASN A 455 -1.73 -13.45 34.77
C ASN A 455 -2.84 -13.92 35.71
N VAL A 456 -2.62 -13.90 37.01
CA VAL A 456 -3.69 -14.13 38.00
C VAL A 456 -4.75 -13.05 37.90
N GLN A 457 -4.37 -11.78 37.79
CA GLN A 457 -5.33 -10.68 37.62
C GLN A 457 -6.06 -10.77 36.25
N ALA A 458 -5.32 -11.02 35.17
CA ALA A 458 -5.89 -11.20 33.85
C ALA A 458 -6.86 -12.38 33.79
N GLY A 459 -6.48 -13.51 34.40
CA GLY A 459 -7.30 -14.71 34.49
C GLY A 459 -8.62 -14.48 35.24
N LEU A 460 -8.54 -13.84 36.41
CA LEU A 460 -9.74 -13.51 37.21
C LEU A 460 -10.67 -12.57 36.43
N ARG A 461 -10.18 -11.55 35.77
CA ARG A 461 -11.02 -10.70 34.92
C ARG A 461 -11.78 -11.51 33.88
N THR A 462 -11.10 -12.40 33.18
CA THR A 462 -11.72 -13.30 32.20
C THR A 462 -12.77 -14.21 32.85
N ASP A 463 -12.40 -14.87 33.95
CA ASP A 463 -13.31 -15.79 34.62
C ASP A 463 -14.62 -15.12 35.10
N TYR A 464 -14.49 -13.95 35.73
CA TYR A 464 -15.68 -13.15 36.11
C TYR A 464 -16.54 -12.81 34.90
N LEU A 465 -15.95 -12.28 33.81
CA LEU A 465 -16.72 -11.90 32.63
C LEU A 465 -17.45 -13.09 31.99
N PHE A 466 -16.82 -14.25 31.89
CA PHE A 466 -17.44 -15.46 31.35
C PHE A 466 -18.53 -16.01 32.23
N ARG A 467 -18.34 -16.03 33.58
CA ARG A 467 -19.38 -16.48 34.53
C ARG A 467 -20.57 -15.53 34.56
N LEU A 468 -20.30 -14.21 34.47
CA LEU A 468 -21.36 -13.22 34.37
C LEU A 468 -22.13 -13.33 33.06
N ALA A 469 -21.47 -13.68 31.97
CA ALA A 469 -22.12 -13.96 30.70
C ALA A 469 -23.01 -15.19 30.78
N ASN A 470 -22.55 -16.30 31.40
CA ASN A 470 -23.35 -17.49 31.65
C ASN A 470 -24.60 -17.18 32.50
N GLN A 471 -24.42 -16.46 33.61
CA GLN A 471 -25.49 -16.09 34.52
C GLN A 471 -26.59 -15.24 33.85
N ASN A 472 -26.21 -14.42 32.85
CA ASN A 472 -27.12 -13.46 32.21
C ASN A 472 -27.59 -13.87 30.82
N GLY A 473 -27.24 -15.07 30.33
CA GLY A 473 -27.54 -15.50 28.97
C GLY A 473 -26.91 -14.56 27.90
N ALA A 474 -25.68 -14.15 28.13
CA ALA A 474 -24.95 -13.17 27.34
C ALA A 474 -23.68 -13.76 26.70
N ILE A 475 -23.05 -13.00 25.80
CA ILE A 475 -21.72 -13.30 25.30
C ILE A 475 -20.72 -12.24 25.77
N VAL A 476 -19.45 -12.65 25.92
CA VAL A 476 -18.35 -11.75 26.27
C VAL A 476 -17.80 -11.12 25.00
N ILE A 477 -17.65 -9.80 25.00
CA ILE A 477 -17.04 -9.03 23.93
C ILE A 477 -15.58 -8.75 24.29
N GLY A 478 -14.66 -9.11 23.35
CA GLY A 478 -13.23 -8.87 23.49
C GLY A 478 -12.84 -7.45 23.03
N THR A 479 -11.85 -6.92 23.72
CA THR A 479 -11.34 -5.57 23.51
C THR A 479 -9.94 -5.52 22.91
N GLY A 480 -9.19 -6.62 22.89
CA GLY A 480 -7.82 -6.70 22.36
C GLY A 480 -7.73 -6.33 20.86
N ASP A 481 -6.71 -5.56 20.50
CA ASP A 481 -6.51 -5.02 19.15
C ASP A 481 -5.55 -5.84 18.29
N LEU A 482 -5.44 -5.46 17.00
CA LEU A 482 -4.59 -6.14 16.03
C LEU A 482 -3.11 -6.05 16.38
N SER A 483 -2.63 -4.92 16.89
CA SER A 483 -1.21 -4.68 17.19
C SER A 483 -0.75 -5.54 18.38
N GLU A 484 -1.58 -5.64 19.41
CA GLU A 484 -1.33 -6.52 20.56
C GLU A 484 -1.28 -8.00 20.14
N LEU A 485 -2.21 -8.40 19.28
CA LEU A 485 -2.22 -9.76 18.72
C LEU A 485 -1.01 -10.05 17.84
N ALA A 486 -0.54 -9.07 17.07
CA ALA A 486 0.66 -9.18 16.24
C ALA A 486 1.92 -9.41 17.07
N LEU A 487 2.07 -8.60 18.13
CA LEU A 487 3.24 -8.62 19.01
C LEU A 487 3.17 -9.69 20.11
N GLY A 488 2.03 -10.38 20.25
CA GLY A 488 1.76 -11.27 21.36
C GLY A 488 1.84 -10.54 22.72
N TRP A 489 1.47 -9.26 22.72
CA TRP A 489 1.37 -8.44 23.94
C TRP A 489 0.01 -8.65 24.58
N CYS A 490 -0.29 -9.88 24.85
CA CYS A 490 -1.51 -10.38 25.44
C CYS A 490 -1.22 -11.70 26.20
N THR A 491 -2.13 -12.09 27.05
CA THR A 491 -2.08 -13.39 27.70
C THR A 491 -2.50 -14.50 26.74
N TYR A 492 -2.30 -15.76 27.09
CA TYR A 492 -2.77 -16.91 26.31
C TYR A 492 -4.03 -17.50 26.94
N GLY A 493 -5.15 -17.46 26.22
CA GLY A 493 -6.41 -18.07 26.66
C GLY A 493 -7.12 -17.39 27.83
N VAL A 494 -6.61 -16.26 28.31
CA VAL A 494 -7.19 -15.44 29.38
C VAL A 494 -7.00 -13.96 29.07
N GLY A 495 -7.55 -13.06 29.89
CA GLY A 495 -7.42 -11.62 29.72
C GLY A 495 -8.11 -11.12 28.45
N ASP A 496 -7.59 -10.04 27.89
CA ASP A 496 -8.17 -9.35 26.72
C ASP A 496 -8.15 -10.21 25.45
N GLN A 497 -7.30 -11.22 25.40
CA GLN A 497 -7.26 -12.17 24.30
C GLN A 497 -8.51 -13.05 24.25
N MET A 498 -9.14 -13.36 25.40
CA MET A 498 -10.21 -14.35 25.46
C MET A 498 -11.58 -13.70 25.54
N SER A 499 -12.44 -14.08 24.59
CA SER A 499 -13.82 -13.61 24.50
C SER A 499 -14.64 -14.56 23.61
N HIS A 500 -15.94 -14.33 23.50
CA HIS A 500 -16.75 -14.99 22.50
C HIS A 500 -16.63 -14.30 21.12
N TYR A 501 -16.43 -12.99 21.10
CA TYR A 501 -16.26 -12.20 19.87
C TYR A 501 -15.39 -10.97 20.11
N GLY A 502 -14.27 -10.87 19.41
CA GLY A 502 -13.32 -9.75 19.52
C GLY A 502 -13.59 -8.67 18.48
N VAL A 503 -14.22 -7.58 18.86
CA VAL A 503 -14.62 -6.51 17.91
C VAL A 503 -13.42 -5.72 17.38
N ASN A 504 -12.34 -5.59 18.14
CA ASN A 504 -11.15 -4.84 17.77
C ASN A 504 -10.05 -5.71 17.13
N ALA A 505 -10.24 -7.01 17.00
CA ALA A 505 -9.19 -7.95 16.53
C ALA A 505 -8.59 -7.62 15.15
N GLY A 506 -9.29 -6.85 14.33
CA GLY A 506 -8.84 -6.36 13.02
C GLY A 506 -8.44 -4.88 12.99
N VAL A 507 -8.41 -4.19 14.15
CA VAL A 507 -8.12 -2.75 14.24
C VAL A 507 -6.77 -2.55 14.90
N PRO A 508 -5.78 -1.91 14.22
CA PRO A 508 -4.49 -1.62 14.83
C PRO A 508 -4.59 -0.49 15.87
N LYS A 509 -3.67 -0.50 16.83
CA LYS A 509 -3.60 0.49 17.93
C LYS A 509 -3.59 1.93 17.41
N THR A 510 -2.84 2.19 16.35
CA THR A 510 -2.73 3.52 15.75
C THR A 510 -4.04 4.03 15.14
N LEU A 511 -4.95 3.15 14.72
CA LEU A 511 -6.24 3.55 14.14
C LEU A 511 -7.32 3.84 15.21
N ILE A 512 -7.25 3.20 16.38
CA ILE A 512 -8.31 3.27 17.41
C ILE A 512 -8.65 4.70 17.81
N GLN A 513 -7.63 5.54 18.09
CA GLN A 513 -7.86 6.93 18.47
C GLN A 513 -8.55 7.74 17.37
N HIS A 514 -8.24 7.47 16.11
CA HIS A 514 -8.87 8.17 14.97
C HIS A 514 -10.32 7.72 14.78
N LEU A 515 -10.63 6.46 15.04
CA LEU A 515 -12.00 5.96 15.07
C LEU A 515 -12.84 6.64 16.16
N ILE A 516 -12.28 6.81 17.37
CA ILE A 516 -12.97 7.52 18.45
C ILE A 516 -13.18 9.00 18.08
N ARG A 517 -12.17 9.69 17.53
CA ARG A 517 -12.31 11.08 17.03
C ARG A 517 -13.37 11.18 15.92
N TRP A 518 -13.38 10.23 15.00
CA TRP A 518 -14.38 10.18 13.94
C TRP A 518 -15.81 10.00 14.49
N VAL A 519 -16.00 9.14 15.49
CA VAL A 519 -17.28 8.94 16.17
C VAL A 519 -17.76 10.23 16.84
N ILE A 520 -16.87 10.96 17.51
CA ILE A 520 -17.17 12.27 18.09
C ILE A 520 -17.57 13.28 16.99
N GLY A 521 -16.74 13.42 15.97
CA GLY A 521 -16.91 14.42 14.90
C GLY A 521 -18.15 14.19 14.04
N THR A 522 -18.60 12.95 13.91
CA THR A 522 -19.81 12.59 13.14
C THR A 522 -21.08 12.53 13.98
N GLY A 523 -21.01 12.82 15.28
CA GLY A 523 -22.19 12.86 16.14
C GLY A 523 -22.90 11.52 16.26
N GLN A 524 -22.17 10.40 16.31
CA GLN A 524 -22.76 9.06 16.40
C GLN A 524 -23.56 8.83 17.69
N PHE A 525 -23.26 9.59 18.73
CA PHE A 525 -23.90 9.56 20.06
C PHE A 525 -24.25 10.98 20.52
N ALA A 526 -24.95 11.08 21.66
CA ALA A 526 -25.29 12.35 22.29
C ALA A 526 -24.01 13.14 22.69
N PRO A 527 -24.08 14.48 22.78
CA PRO A 527 -22.93 15.34 23.07
C PRO A 527 -22.16 14.98 24.34
N GLU A 528 -22.84 14.49 25.36
CA GLU A 528 -22.26 14.08 26.65
C GLU A 528 -21.32 12.87 26.49
N VAL A 529 -21.67 11.94 25.61
CA VAL A 529 -20.81 10.81 25.25
C VAL A 529 -19.57 11.33 24.51
N GLY A 530 -19.76 12.25 23.56
CA GLY A 530 -18.65 12.89 22.85
C GLY A 530 -17.65 13.58 23.79
N ALA A 531 -18.13 14.32 24.78
CA ALA A 531 -17.29 14.97 25.79
C ALA A 531 -16.50 13.94 26.63
N THR A 532 -17.14 12.86 27.03
CA THR A 532 -16.48 11.78 27.78
C THR A 532 -15.41 11.08 26.94
N LEU A 533 -15.68 10.81 25.65
CA LEU A 533 -14.72 10.22 24.72
C LEU A 533 -13.52 11.12 24.49
N ALA A 534 -13.73 12.44 24.38
CA ALA A 534 -12.64 13.41 24.26
C ALA A 534 -11.74 13.41 25.50
N ALA A 535 -12.31 13.40 26.72
CA ALA A 535 -11.56 13.32 27.96
C ALA A 535 -10.71 12.03 28.07
N ILE A 536 -11.22 10.92 27.55
CA ILE A 536 -10.47 9.65 27.51
C ILE A 536 -9.30 9.72 26.52
N LEU A 537 -9.49 10.37 25.36
CA LEU A 537 -8.41 10.55 24.38
C LEU A 537 -7.25 11.40 24.93
N ASP A 538 -7.53 12.33 25.84
CA ASP A 538 -6.53 13.18 26.49
C ASP A 538 -5.79 12.50 27.65
N THR A 539 -6.19 11.26 28.01
CA THR A 539 -5.59 10.51 29.12
C THR A 539 -4.37 9.72 28.63
N GLU A 540 -3.23 9.86 29.32
CA GLU A 540 -2.00 9.12 29.00
C GLU A 540 -2.20 7.60 29.15
N ILE A 541 -1.80 6.82 28.12
CA ILE A 541 -1.94 5.36 28.10
C ILE A 541 -0.80 4.73 28.92
N SER A 542 -1.12 4.08 30.03
CA SER A 542 -0.15 3.29 30.80
C SER A 542 -0.66 1.86 31.05
N PRO A 543 0.20 0.83 31.09
CA PRO A 543 -0.19 -0.52 31.48
C PRO A 543 -0.44 -0.57 32.99
N GLU A 544 -1.63 -1.03 33.38
CA GLU A 544 -2.09 -1.05 34.78
C GLU A 544 -2.09 -2.46 35.39
N LEU A 545 -1.00 -3.22 35.23
CA LEU A 545 -0.90 -4.57 35.79
C LEU A 545 0.05 -4.66 36.97
N VAL A 546 1.09 -3.81 37.03
CA VAL A 546 2.10 -3.81 38.08
C VAL A 546 2.05 -2.51 38.86
N PRO A 547 1.95 -2.54 40.21
CA PRO A 547 2.02 -1.35 41.04
C PRO A 547 3.32 -0.60 40.85
N VAL A 548 3.24 0.70 40.65
CA VAL A 548 4.42 1.58 40.51
C VAL A 548 4.85 2.05 41.88
N ALA A 549 6.14 1.95 42.23
CA ALA A 549 6.67 2.51 43.47
C ALA A 549 6.45 4.03 43.50
N ALA A 550 6.16 4.59 44.67
CA ALA A 550 5.89 6.02 44.81
C ALA A 550 7.05 6.86 44.22
N GLY A 551 6.76 7.66 43.19
CA GLY A 551 7.74 8.49 42.50
C GLY A 551 8.44 7.84 41.29
N ALA A 552 8.21 6.57 40.96
CA ALA A 552 8.70 5.95 39.75
C ALA A 552 7.74 6.15 38.57
N LYS A 553 8.28 6.28 37.33
CA LYS A 553 7.43 6.30 36.14
C LYS A 553 6.88 4.91 35.85
N PRO A 554 5.62 4.75 35.41
CA PRO A 554 5.07 3.48 34.97
C PRO A 554 5.95 2.85 33.88
N GLN A 555 6.07 1.53 33.88
CA GLN A 555 6.76 0.81 32.83
C GLN A 555 6.00 1.01 31.51
N SER A 556 6.62 1.71 30.56
CA SER A 556 6.00 1.95 29.25
C SER A 556 5.97 0.64 28.45
N THR A 557 4.80 0.22 28.00
CA THR A 557 4.64 -0.89 27.02
C THR A 557 5.58 -0.69 25.85
N GLN A 558 5.63 0.53 25.30
CA GLN A 558 6.47 0.87 24.15
C GLN A 558 7.98 0.78 24.45
N GLY A 559 8.38 0.87 25.72
CA GLY A 559 9.78 0.61 26.14
C GLY A 559 10.24 -0.84 25.94
N VAL A 560 9.29 -1.79 25.94
CA VAL A 560 9.55 -3.23 25.79
C VAL A 560 9.35 -3.72 24.37
N ILE A 561 8.23 -3.34 23.75
CA ILE A 561 7.84 -3.84 22.41
C ILE A 561 8.16 -2.86 21.28
N GLY A 562 8.58 -1.66 21.57
CA GLY A 562 8.81 -0.58 20.62
C GLY A 562 7.57 0.31 20.40
N PRO A 563 7.76 1.47 19.75
CA PRO A 563 6.67 2.39 19.43
C PRO A 563 5.62 1.73 18.55
N TYR A 564 4.34 1.82 18.90
CA TYR A 564 3.25 1.27 18.09
C TYR A 564 3.24 1.84 16.67
N ALA A 565 3.66 3.08 16.47
CA ALA A 565 3.83 3.69 15.16
C ALA A 565 4.74 2.88 14.24
N LEU A 566 5.90 2.44 14.72
CA LEU A 566 6.81 1.56 13.99
C LEU A 566 6.30 0.13 13.90
N GLN A 567 5.67 -0.39 14.95
CA GLN A 567 5.20 -1.77 14.97
C GLN A 567 4.02 -1.99 14.03
N ASP A 568 3.09 -1.03 13.92
CA ASP A 568 1.99 -1.09 12.96
C ASP A 568 2.50 -0.89 11.52
N PHE A 569 3.53 -0.06 11.31
CA PHE A 569 4.23 0.04 10.04
C PHE A 569 4.85 -1.32 9.62
N ASN A 570 5.59 -1.95 10.53
CA ASN A 570 6.20 -3.26 10.31
C ASN A 570 5.13 -4.33 10.03
N LEU A 571 4.05 -4.32 10.80
CA LEU A 571 2.91 -5.23 10.65
C LEU A 571 2.27 -5.11 9.27
N PHE A 572 2.00 -3.88 8.82
CA PHE A 572 1.36 -3.64 7.54
C PHE A 572 2.17 -4.24 6.38
N TYR A 573 3.46 -3.90 6.29
CA TYR A 573 4.29 -4.37 5.17
C TYR A 573 4.62 -5.86 5.26
N THR A 574 4.68 -6.41 6.46
CA THR A 574 4.88 -7.86 6.67
C THR A 574 3.62 -8.65 6.29
N LEU A 575 2.47 -8.24 6.82
CA LEU A 575 1.23 -9.02 6.71
C LEU A 575 0.54 -8.83 5.36
N ARG A 576 0.48 -7.57 4.88
CA ARG A 576 -0.20 -7.23 3.63
C ARG A 576 0.60 -7.64 2.40
N TYR A 577 1.91 -7.44 2.42
CA TYR A 577 2.75 -7.61 1.24
C TYR A 577 3.83 -8.68 1.37
N GLY A 578 4.11 -9.19 2.57
CA GLY A 578 5.17 -10.18 2.78
C GLY A 578 6.57 -9.65 2.44
N PHE A 579 6.82 -8.35 2.63
CA PHE A 579 8.10 -7.75 2.28
C PHE A 579 9.25 -8.30 3.13
N PRO A 580 10.46 -8.42 2.55
CA PRO A 580 11.65 -8.77 3.33
C PRO A 580 12.01 -7.65 4.33
N PRO A 581 12.59 -8.00 5.47
CA PRO A 581 12.97 -7.04 6.53
C PRO A 581 13.80 -5.86 6.03
N SER A 582 14.74 -6.07 5.13
CA SER A 582 15.58 -5.00 4.57
C SER A 582 14.75 -3.95 3.79
N LYS A 583 13.73 -4.39 3.05
CA LYS A 583 12.82 -3.48 2.34
C LYS A 583 11.93 -2.73 3.32
N ILE A 584 11.43 -3.40 4.38
CA ILE A 584 10.65 -2.74 5.44
C ILE A 584 11.49 -1.67 6.14
N ALA A 585 12.75 -1.98 6.49
CA ALA A 585 13.67 -1.01 7.09
C ALA A 585 13.97 0.18 6.16
N PHE A 586 14.15 -0.08 4.86
CA PHE A 586 14.33 0.97 3.85
C PHE A 586 13.13 1.91 3.77
N LEU A 587 11.92 1.35 3.69
CA LEU A 587 10.68 2.14 3.67
C LEU A 587 10.47 2.91 4.99
N ALA A 588 10.76 2.26 6.13
CA ALA A 588 10.67 2.90 7.44
C ALA A 588 11.65 4.09 7.56
N LEU A 589 12.88 3.95 7.05
CA LEU A 589 13.85 5.05 7.04
C LEU A 589 13.34 6.25 6.24
N HIS A 590 12.73 6.03 5.08
CA HIS A 590 12.14 7.10 4.27
C HIS A 590 10.89 7.70 4.91
N ALA A 591 10.06 6.90 5.57
CA ALA A 591 8.84 7.38 6.22
C ALA A 591 9.13 8.10 7.55
N TRP A 592 10.08 7.61 8.34
CA TRP A 592 10.29 8.00 9.73
C TRP A 592 11.64 8.68 10.01
N GLY A 593 12.60 8.64 9.09
CA GLY A 593 13.94 9.19 9.31
C GLY A 593 13.99 10.72 9.47
N ASN A 594 12.92 11.42 9.09
CA ASN A 594 12.80 12.86 9.24
C ASN A 594 11.36 13.27 9.58
N ALA A 595 11.13 13.73 10.81
CA ALA A 595 9.82 14.16 11.28
C ALA A 595 9.21 15.33 10.45
N GLY A 596 10.04 16.18 9.88
CA GLY A 596 9.62 17.31 9.04
C GLY A 596 9.29 16.96 7.59
N ALA A 597 9.62 15.74 7.14
CA ALA A 597 9.32 15.30 5.78
C ALA A 597 7.99 14.50 5.73
N GLY A 598 7.27 14.59 4.60
CA GLY A 598 6.01 13.86 4.40
C GLY A 598 4.84 14.40 5.24
N ALA A 599 3.70 13.73 5.13
CA ALA A 599 2.47 14.12 5.81
C ALA A 599 2.25 13.33 7.11
N TRP A 600 1.60 13.97 8.07
CA TRP A 600 1.10 13.36 9.29
C TRP A 600 -0.42 13.18 9.22
N PRO A 601 -1.00 12.21 9.93
CA PRO A 601 -2.45 12.10 10.01
C PRO A 601 -3.07 13.40 10.56
N PRO A 602 -4.32 13.70 10.21
CA PRO A 602 -5.04 14.84 10.76
C PRO A 602 -5.04 14.81 12.30
N ASP A 603 -4.89 15.97 12.91
CA ASP A 603 -4.91 16.17 14.37
C ASP A 603 -3.82 15.40 15.15
N PHE A 604 -2.76 14.93 14.47
CA PHE A 604 -1.63 14.31 15.17
C PHE A 604 -0.82 15.38 15.92
N PRO A 605 -0.64 15.26 17.26
CA PRO A 605 -0.02 16.30 18.07
C PRO A 605 1.43 16.60 17.64
N GLU A 606 1.76 17.86 17.43
CA GLU A 606 3.12 18.26 17.03
C GLU A 606 4.22 17.79 17.99
N PRO A 607 4.04 17.86 19.32
CA PRO A 607 5.06 17.40 20.27
C PRO A 607 5.35 15.89 20.19
N GLU A 608 4.42 15.10 19.63
CA GLU A 608 4.56 13.65 19.48
C GLU A 608 5.19 13.25 18.14
N ARG A 609 5.43 14.21 17.23
CA ARG A 609 6.05 13.98 15.93
C ARG A 609 7.52 13.64 16.10
N GLY A 610 7.83 12.36 16.17
CA GLY A 610 9.18 11.81 16.28
C GLY A 610 9.79 11.38 14.96
N ALA A 611 11.11 11.21 14.97
CA ALA A 611 11.88 10.56 13.91
C ALA A 611 12.66 9.39 14.51
N TYR A 612 12.94 8.38 13.69
CA TYR A 612 13.70 7.19 14.07
C TYR A 612 14.85 6.99 13.08
N ASP A 613 16.07 6.83 13.58
CA ASP A 613 17.22 6.51 12.75
C ASP A 613 17.25 5.02 12.33
N LEU A 614 18.15 4.68 11.44
CA LEU A 614 18.24 3.31 10.93
C LEU A 614 18.58 2.28 12.03
N PRO A 615 19.51 2.53 12.97
CA PRO A 615 19.76 1.65 14.12
C PRO A 615 18.52 1.39 14.97
N GLU A 616 17.74 2.42 15.25
CA GLU A 616 16.51 2.30 16.03
C GLU A 616 15.42 1.52 15.25
N ILE A 617 15.22 1.83 13.97
CA ILE A 617 14.32 1.09 13.07
C ILE A 617 14.73 -0.38 13.04
N ARG A 618 16.03 -0.69 12.83
CA ARG A 618 16.56 -2.06 12.81
C ARG A 618 16.30 -2.80 14.12
N ARG A 619 16.54 -2.12 15.26
CA ARG A 619 16.28 -2.68 16.60
C ARG A 619 14.81 -3.08 16.77
N TRP A 620 13.88 -2.17 16.50
CA TRP A 620 12.47 -2.41 16.72
C TRP A 620 11.85 -3.36 15.69
N LEU A 621 12.33 -3.34 14.46
CA LEU A 621 11.98 -4.35 13.46
C LEU A 621 12.46 -5.75 13.92
N GLY A 622 13.67 -5.88 14.48
CA GLY A 622 14.14 -7.13 15.05
C GLY A 622 13.24 -7.65 16.18
N VAL A 623 12.80 -6.76 17.07
CA VAL A 623 11.82 -7.11 18.13
C VAL A 623 10.52 -7.57 17.52
N PHE A 624 9.99 -6.85 16.52
CA PHE A 624 8.77 -7.23 15.79
C PHE A 624 8.89 -8.64 15.19
N LEU A 625 9.92 -8.87 14.40
CA LEU A 625 10.13 -10.15 13.70
C LEU A 625 10.22 -11.34 14.66
N LYS A 626 11.03 -11.18 15.74
CA LYS A 626 11.17 -12.21 16.77
C LYS A 626 9.83 -12.54 17.44
N ARG A 627 9.05 -11.50 17.77
CA ARG A 627 7.74 -11.68 18.40
C ARG A 627 6.70 -12.21 17.41
N PHE A 628 6.57 -11.61 16.26
CA PHE A 628 5.52 -11.93 15.28
C PHE A 628 5.62 -13.36 14.76
N PHE A 629 6.80 -13.79 14.30
CA PHE A 629 7.01 -15.12 13.69
C PHE A 629 7.30 -16.23 14.71
N GLY A 630 7.95 -15.91 15.81
CA GLY A 630 8.31 -16.89 16.82
C GLY A 630 7.27 -16.98 17.94
N PHE A 631 7.26 -16.00 18.81
CA PHE A 631 6.54 -16.05 20.08
C PHE A 631 5.02 -15.89 19.97
N SER A 632 4.56 -14.94 19.15
CA SER A 632 3.14 -14.54 19.12
C SER A 632 2.26 -15.53 18.38
N GLN A 633 2.81 -16.31 17.46
CA GLN A 633 2.05 -17.26 16.66
C GLN A 633 1.38 -18.32 17.53
N PHE A 634 2.07 -18.81 18.57
CA PHE A 634 1.48 -19.74 19.52
C PHE A 634 0.24 -19.14 20.20
N LYS A 635 0.32 -17.89 20.65
CA LYS A 635 -0.81 -17.19 21.29
C LYS A 635 -2.00 -17.00 20.35
N ARG A 636 -1.73 -16.73 19.07
CA ARG A 636 -2.79 -16.52 18.05
C ARG A 636 -3.60 -17.79 17.74
N SER A 637 -3.13 -18.98 18.08
CA SER A 637 -3.87 -20.22 17.87
C SER A 637 -5.20 -20.28 18.64
N ALA A 638 -5.33 -19.53 19.74
CA ALA A 638 -6.53 -19.47 20.59
C ALA A 638 -7.42 -18.24 20.34
N LEU A 639 -7.25 -17.53 19.22
CA LEU A 639 -8.03 -16.31 18.96
C LEU A 639 -9.51 -16.59 18.74
N PRO A 640 -10.41 -15.82 19.40
CA PRO A 640 -11.84 -15.82 19.11
C PRO A 640 -12.15 -15.27 17.73
N ASN A 641 -13.37 -15.41 17.27
CA ASN A 641 -13.84 -14.74 16.06
C ASN A 641 -13.88 -13.22 16.24
N GLY A 642 -13.64 -12.50 15.16
CA GLY A 642 -13.71 -11.05 15.09
C GLY A 642 -13.85 -10.58 13.64
N PRO A 643 -14.27 -9.35 13.37
CA PRO A 643 -14.43 -8.83 12.04
C PRO A 643 -13.05 -8.53 11.42
N LYS A 644 -12.90 -8.84 10.13
CA LYS A 644 -11.77 -8.37 9.32
C LYS A 644 -12.08 -6.93 8.89
N VAL A 645 -11.26 -5.99 9.32
CA VAL A 645 -11.46 -4.56 9.04
C VAL A 645 -10.70 -4.12 7.80
N SER A 646 -9.45 -4.51 7.64
CA SER A 646 -8.61 -4.11 6.49
C SER A 646 -8.06 -5.31 5.73
N ALA A 647 -7.66 -5.08 4.47
CA ALA A 647 -6.95 -6.07 3.68
C ALA A 647 -5.58 -6.38 4.32
N GLY A 648 -5.27 -7.66 4.55
CA GLY A 648 -4.07 -8.05 5.30
C GLY A 648 -4.10 -7.69 6.78
N GLY A 649 -5.29 -7.45 7.37
CA GLY A 649 -5.46 -7.04 8.75
C GLY A 649 -6.13 -8.06 9.66
N ALA A 650 -6.10 -9.38 9.34
CA ALA A 650 -6.71 -10.40 10.16
C ALA A 650 -5.71 -11.49 10.54
N LEU A 651 -5.38 -11.55 11.82
CA LEU A 651 -4.45 -12.53 12.40
C LEU A 651 -5.12 -13.78 12.96
N SER A 652 -6.43 -13.91 12.78
CA SER A 652 -7.15 -15.13 13.13
C SER A 652 -6.59 -16.32 12.31
N PRO A 653 -6.44 -17.51 12.91
CA PRO A 653 -6.04 -18.71 12.17
C PRO A 653 -7.03 -19.12 11.06
N ARG A 654 -8.19 -18.47 11.02
CA ARG A 654 -9.22 -18.59 9.96
C ARG A 654 -9.18 -17.44 8.95
N GLY A 655 -8.33 -16.43 9.18
CA GLY A 655 -8.26 -15.19 8.39
C GLY A 655 -7.12 -15.16 7.38
N ASP A 656 -6.46 -14.00 7.26
CA ASP A 656 -5.42 -13.71 6.29
C ASP A 656 -4.09 -14.39 6.57
N TRP A 657 -3.81 -14.69 7.84
CA TRP A 657 -2.54 -15.23 8.29
C TRP A 657 -2.70 -16.63 8.87
N ARG A 658 -2.05 -17.60 8.25
CA ARG A 658 -1.99 -18.99 8.71
C ARG A 658 -0.54 -19.43 8.75
N ALA A 659 -0.03 -19.64 9.94
CA ALA A 659 1.33 -20.13 10.16
C ALA A 659 1.33 -21.22 11.25
N PRO A 660 2.33 -22.12 11.26
CA PRO A 660 2.49 -23.07 12.35
C PRO A 660 2.80 -22.32 13.67
N SER A 661 2.27 -22.82 14.78
CA SER A 661 2.43 -22.19 16.09
C SER A 661 3.83 -22.35 16.71
N ASP A 662 4.64 -23.21 16.11
CA ASP A 662 6.02 -23.57 16.49
C ASP A 662 7.04 -23.15 15.43
N GLY A 663 6.70 -22.19 14.59
CA GLY A 663 7.59 -21.65 13.56
C GLY A 663 8.77 -20.86 14.14
N SER A 664 9.79 -20.68 13.32
CA SER A 664 10.99 -19.92 13.67
C SER A 664 11.02 -18.54 13.02
N ALA A 665 11.54 -17.54 13.74
CA ALA A 665 11.79 -16.19 13.21
C ALA A 665 13.17 -16.07 12.52
N GLU A 666 14.03 -17.09 12.60
CA GLU A 666 15.41 -17.04 12.13
C GLU A 666 15.62 -16.60 10.68
N PRO A 667 14.81 -17.04 9.68
CA PRO A 667 15.00 -16.57 8.30
C PRO A 667 14.90 -15.05 8.16
N TRP A 668 13.95 -14.43 8.86
CA TRP A 668 13.75 -12.97 8.84
C TRP A 668 14.83 -12.22 9.64
N LEU A 669 15.24 -12.75 10.79
CA LEU A 669 16.32 -12.16 11.61
C LEU A 669 17.67 -12.26 10.89
N ALA A 670 17.95 -13.36 10.20
CA ALA A 670 19.15 -13.51 9.39
C ALA A 670 19.16 -12.58 8.17
N GLU A 671 18.01 -12.36 7.53
CA GLU A 671 17.87 -11.41 6.44
C GLU A 671 18.12 -9.97 6.93
N LEU A 672 17.50 -9.58 8.05
CA LEU A 672 17.70 -8.29 8.70
C LEU A 672 19.18 -8.05 9.02
N ALA A 673 19.82 -9.02 9.66
CA ALA A 673 21.23 -8.93 10.09
C ALA A 673 22.19 -8.77 8.89
N ARG A 674 21.93 -9.47 7.79
CA ARG A 674 22.77 -9.47 6.60
C ARG A 674 22.61 -8.21 5.75
N ASN A 675 21.39 -7.68 5.64
CA ASN A 675 21.04 -6.69 4.62
C ASN A 675 20.78 -5.28 5.17
N VAL A 676 20.57 -5.10 6.47
CA VAL A 676 20.38 -3.80 7.10
C VAL A 676 21.62 -3.43 7.92
N PRO A 677 22.27 -2.29 7.63
CA PRO A 677 23.42 -1.83 8.39
C PRO A 677 23.13 -1.63 9.88
N GLU A 678 24.15 -1.73 10.71
CA GLU A 678 24.05 -1.48 12.16
C GLU A 678 24.19 0.01 12.52
N THR A 679 24.83 0.76 11.63
CA THR A 679 25.11 2.21 11.78
C THR A 679 24.77 2.97 10.52
#